data_b9996b7c7e79bd80f105cdefdb03b55d
#
_entry.id   b9996b7c7e79bd80f105cdefdb03b55d
#
_cell.length_a   1.000
_cell.length_b   1.000
_cell.length_c   1.000
_cell.angle_alpha   90.00
_cell.angle_beta   90.00
_cell.angle_gamma   90.00
#
_symmetry.space_group_name_H-M   'P 1'
#
loop_
_entity.id
_entity.type
_entity.pdbx_description
1 polymer ?
#
loop_
_entity_poly.entity_id
_entity_poly.type
_entity_poly.pdbx_seq_one_letter_code
_entity_poly.pdbx_strand_id
1 'polypeptide(L)'
;MLRTCLLLFAVFLGFTQLSAQPLVKISGKVTNETGHALPQVTVAILGQSQSTITDALGVYHIYSKSKSFTLKYTFLGYNPVQINIKQDKAGRIIQDVVLSINPNELEQVTITNKQNQLSNTVTINISDLASMPSVSGNFEAILKTMPGVSPNNELSAQYSVRGGSFDENLIYVNDVEISRPVLVRNAQQEGLSFINSDLLSSAKFSAGGFEARYGDKLSSVLDVKYDKPDSSTAILNAGLLGLAFSSKIVTTNSYLLAGIRYKNNSGVLGKQDNKGVYTPNFTDVQLVYNYNLSPEFSVNVLGNFNSGVFRLIPESRETEFGTLNSKVRLDVDYDGEEKDNYQTTGGAVALKFIPRSNYVLKWINSYFNTDEKEHLDVGAWYRFNKAGAGFGSGNTESRIGRYTNYAMNLLTSKTFSSELKSDQTFSSHTFSWGLRYERKDYNDDLNESYKIEQEGVLVDNKDSFYQGNNISIQNKLAIQYYTAYVQDSYGLSATTNLQLGLRGSYNDLSKEFLLSPRLLLAYRPARNNKIFRFTTGVYQQAPDYRSVRDFNGMLNLNQKAQRAYNTSAGLDYAFDGLGTRLKFSSEVYFKYLDRLIPYMMDNVRLKYLAADEAKGYTYGADFSVGGEFVKDLLSYFRVSFMSAKQDVKNDGLGYLKRPTDQRVNFSAYFQDRLLNSPTYKVHLSLLYGSQLPVGSPLAARYSDDFHIPAYKRADIGFSKDFLDDFSIKKPVFLDKYFSSFTAYVEVFNLLNINNTVSYLWLKDADNVQYAVPNYLTSRRLNLKLVLKFKNSK
;
A
#
# COMPACT_ATOMS: atom_id res chain seq x y z
N MET A 1 -32.53 9.02 16.95
CA MET A 1 -31.39 8.20 16.47
C MET A 1 -31.10 7.00 17.39
N LEU A 2 -31.03 7.11 18.69
CA LEU A 2 -30.76 5.97 19.59
C LEU A 2 -31.85 4.86 19.57
N ARG A 3 -33.11 5.20 19.39
CA ARG A 3 -34.25 4.23 19.31
C ARG A 3 -34.29 3.45 18.02
N THR A 4 -33.81 4.01 16.91
CA THR A 4 -33.72 3.33 15.58
C THR A 4 -32.55 2.38 15.52
N CYS A 5 -31.42 2.67 16.16
CA CYS A 5 -30.28 1.77 16.30
C CYS A 5 -30.58 0.54 17.18
N LEU A 6 -31.38 0.72 18.24
CA LEU A 6 -31.81 -0.39 19.11
C LEU A 6 -32.79 -1.34 18.40
N LEU A 7 -33.64 -0.84 17.51
CA LEU A 7 -34.55 -1.66 16.72
C LEU A 7 -33.80 -2.49 15.65
N LEU A 8 -32.78 -1.94 15.03
CA LEU A 8 -31.90 -2.69 14.10
C LEU A 8 -31.07 -3.76 14.84
N PHE A 9 -30.65 -3.48 16.06
CA PHE A 9 -29.95 -4.46 16.91
C PHE A 9 -30.86 -5.59 17.42
N ALA A 10 -32.13 -5.28 17.70
CA ALA A 10 -33.12 -6.28 18.15
C ALA A 10 -33.55 -7.24 17.02
N VAL A 11 -33.58 -6.79 15.78
CA VAL A 11 -33.88 -7.66 14.61
C VAL A 11 -32.73 -8.65 14.36
N PHE A 12 -31.50 -8.33 14.80
CA PHE A 12 -30.32 -9.19 14.62
C PHE A 12 -30.26 -10.36 15.63
N LEU A 13 -30.97 -10.30 16.73
CA LEU A 13 -30.95 -11.28 17.84
C LEU A 13 -32.02 -12.39 17.75
N GLY A 14 -32.93 -12.33 16.75
CA GLY A 14 -34.18 -13.12 16.75
C GLY A 14 -34.14 -14.53 16.17
N PHE A 15 -32.99 -15.09 15.72
CA PHE A 15 -32.98 -16.42 15.09
C PHE A 15 -31.88 -17.35 15.63
N THR A 16 -32.14 -18.01 16.74
CA THR A 16 -31.37 -19.18 17.18
C THR A 16 -32.31 -20.32 17.58
N GLN A 17 -32.49 -21.30 16.69
CA GLN A 17 -32.85 -22.65 17.09
C GLN A 17 -31.78 -23.64 16.56
N LEU A 18 -31.13 -24.35 17.46
CA LEU A 18 -30.13 -25.36 17.18
C LEU A 18 -30.77 -26.71 16.82
N SER A 19 -30.37 -27.27 15.67
CA SER A 19 -30.54 -28.68 15.37
C SER A 19 -29.18 -29.25 14.94
N ALA A 20 -28.63 -30.13 15.74
CA ALA A 20 -27.35 -30.82 15.44
C ALA A 20 -27.57 -31.87 14.34
N GLN A 21 -26.97 -31.72 13.17
CA GLN A 21 -26.88 -32.77 12.16
C GLN A 21 -25.69 -33.71 12.46
N PRO A 22 -25.81 -35.01 12.20
CA PRO A 22 -24.69 -35.95 12.42
C PRO A 22 -23.55 -35.65 11.42
N LEU A 23 -22.39 -35.38 11.98
CA LEU A 23 -21.16 -35.13 11.22
C LEU A 23 -20.47 -36.46 10.90
N VAL A 24 -20.04 -36.65 9.63
CA VAL A 24 -19.14 -37.71 9.23
C VAL A 24 -17.72 -37.30 9.58
N LYS A 25 -17.06 -38.04 10.46
CA LYS A 25 -15.66 -37.84 10.80
C LYS A 25 -14.77 -38.64 9.87
N ILE A 26 -13.90 -37.96 9.14
CA ILE A 26 -12.89 -38.59 8.26
C ILE A 26 -11.53 -38.40 8.89
N SER A 27 -10.74 -39.45 8.93
CA SER A 27 -9.35 -39.42 9.36
C SER A 27 -8.52 -40.33 8.46
N GLY A 28 -7.24 -40.10 8.36
CA GLY A 28 -6.34 -40.89 7.56
C GLY A 28 -4.91 -40.38 7.65
N LYS A 29 -4.01 -41.11 7.02
CA LYS A 29 -2.60 -40.80 6.93
C LYS A 29 -2.23 -40.51 5.48
N VAL A 30 -1.46 -39.46 5.27
CA VAL A 30 -0.90 -39.12 3.95
C VAL A 30 0.58 -39.44 3.96
N THR A 31 1.03 -40.22 2.97
CA THR A 31 2.41 -40.63 2.80
C THR A 31 2.88 -40.35 1.36
N ASN A 32 4.19 -40.37 1.15
CA ASN A 32 4.76 -40.42 -0.19
C ASN A 32 4.88 -41.87 -0.68
N GLU A 33 5.34 -42.04 -1.94
CA GLU A 33 5.55 -43.33 -2.58
C GLU A 33 6.55 -44.27 -1.83
N THR A 34 7.42 -43.68 -1.02
CA THR A 34 8.40 -44.42 -0.18
C THR A 34 7.87 -44.72 1.23
N GLY A 35 6.59 -44.38 1.51
CA GLY A 35 5.92 -44.62 2.79
C GLY A 35 6.24 -43.63 3.90
N HIS A 36 7.02 -42.56 3.62
CA HIS A 36 7.27 -41.50 4.61
C HIS A 36 6.03 -40.62 4.78
N ALA A 37 5.72 -40.29 6.03
CA ALA A 37 4.63 -39.41 6.38
C ALA A 37 4.86 -37.99 5.80
N LEU A 38 3.81 -37.41 5.24
CA LEU A 38 3.82 -36.05 4.68
C LEU A 38 3.06 -35.10 5.61
N PRO A 39 3.76 -34.29 6.42
CA PRO A 39 3.15 -33.24 7.23
C PRO A 39 2.76 -32.04 6.37
N GLN A 40 1.77 -31.27 6.82
CA GLN A 40 1.29 -30.04 6.19
C GLN A 40 0.64 -30.25 4.80
N VAL A 41 0.20 -31.44 4.48
CA VAL A 41 -0.65 -31.68 3.30
C VAL A 41 -2.01 -31.04 3.54
N THR A 42 -2.45 -30.19 2.64
CA THR A 42 -3.80 -29.62 2.70
C THR A 42 -4.81 -30.66 2.22
N VAL A 43 -5.77 -30.98 3.09
CA VAL A 43 -6.91 -31.87 2.79
C VAL A 43 -8.18 -31.03 2.79
N ALA A 44 -8.82 -30.87 1.63
CA ALA A 44 -10.00 -30.02 1.46
C ALA A 44 -11.17 -30.84 0.92
N ILE A 45 -12.39 -30.47 1.33
CA ILE A 45 -13.61 -31.02 0.72
C ILE A 45 -14.00 -30.12 -0.45
N LEU A 46 -13.99 -30.68 -1.66
CA LEU A 46 -14.33 -29.89 -2.87
C LEU A 46 -15.79 -29.42 -2.80
N GLY A 47 -15.98 -28.14 -3.08
CA GLY A 47 -17.28 -27.48 -3.02
C GLY A 47 -17.73 -27.08 -1.62
N GLN A 48 -16.86 -27.26 -0.60
CA GLN A 48 -17.07 -26.81 0.78
C GLN A 48 -15.85 -26.00 1.23
N SER A 49 -16.03 -25.08 2.17
CA SER A 49 -14.92 -24.27 2.71
C SER A 49 -14.08 -25.04 3.76
N GLN A 50 -14.37 -26.30 4.00
CA GLN A 50 -13.69 -27.11 4.97
C GLN A 50 -12.37 -27.65 4.45
N SER A 51 -11.28 -27.30 5.14
CA SER A 51 -9.96 -27.85 4.91
C SER A 51 -9.25 -28.09 6.24
N THR A 52 -8.31 -29.01 6.21
CA THR A 52 -7.39 -29.30 7.33
C THR A 52 -6.00 -29.55 6.78
N ILE A 53 -5.01 -29.59 7.64
CA ILE A 53 -3.65 -29.98 7.27
C ILE A 53 -3.23 -31.23 8.03
N THR A 54 -2.34 -32.03 7.46
CA THR A 54 -1.75 -33.18 8.15
C THR A 54 -0.76 -32.73 9.22
N ASP A 55 -0.74 -33.46 10.34
CA ASP A 55 0.20 -33.25 11.44
C ASP A 55 1.62 -33.76 11.10
N ALA A 56 2.54 -33.76 12.10
CA ALA A 56 3.92 -34.22 11.93
C ALA A 56 4.04 -35.70 11.57
N LEU A 57 3.02 -36.53 11.83
CA LEU A 57 2.95 -37.95 11.52
C LEU A 57 2.18 -38.22 10.21
N GLY A 58 1.79 -37.16 9.48
CA GLY A 58 0.99 -37.20 8.25
C GLY A 58 -0.48 -37.51 8.50
N VAL A 59 -0.97 -37.42 9.74
CA VAL A 59 -2.37 -37.73 10.07
C VAL A 59 -3.24 -36.49 9.94
N TYR A 60 -4.45 -36.66 9.40
CA TYR A 60 -5.44 -35.59 9.30
C TYR A 60 -6.81 -36.01 9.86
N HIS A 61 -7.58 -34.99 10.25
CA HIS A 61 -8.96 -35.12 10.67
C HIS A 61 -9.78 -34.03 10.02
N ILE A 62 -10.86 -34.43 9.30
CA ILE A 62 -11.78 -33.49 8.68
C ILE A 62 -13.22 -33.98 8.91
N TYR A 63 -14.17 -33.06 8.92
CA TYR A 63 -15.57 -33.37 9.17
C TYR A 63 -16.42 -32.94 7.98
N SER A 64 -17.39 -33.75 7.58
CA SER A 64 -18.35 -33.43 6.54
C SER A 64 -19.78 -33.56 7.04
N LYS A 65 -20.64 -32.63 6.60
CA LYS A 65 -22.09 -32.72 6.80
C LYS A 65 -22.81 -33.49 5.68
N SER A 66 -22.10 -33.66 4.55
CA SER A 66 -22.65 -34.35 3.37
C SER A 66 -22.31 -35.83 3.38
N LYS A 67 -23.22 -36.65 2.93
CA LYS A 67 -23.02 -38.10 2.77
C LYS A 67 -22.20 -38.48 1.53
N SER A 68 -22.09 -37.55 0.57
CA SER A 68 -21.25 -37.73 -0.62
C SER A 68 -20.45 -36.46 -0.86
N PHE A 69 -19.13 -36.55 -0.95
CA PHE A 69 -18.22 -35.46 -1.15
C PHE A 69 -16.89 -35.97 -1.71
N THR A 70 -16.12 -35.05 -2.29
CA THR A 70 -14.79 -35.35 -2.83
C THR A 70 -13.74 -34.69 -1.93
N LEU A 71 -12.80 -35.48 -1.43
CA LEU A 71 -11.59 -34.99 -0.75
C LEU A 71 -10.53 -34.70 -1.79
N LYS A 72 -9.93 -33.52 -1.72
CA LYS A 72 -8.77 -33.11 -2.51
C LYS A 72 -7.56 -32.98 -1.57
N TYR A 73 -6.51 -33.69 -1.87
CA TYR A 73 -5.24 -33.65 -1.17
C TYR A 73 -4.24 -32.88 -2.02
N THR A 74 -3.68 -31.82 -1.47
CA THR A 74 -2.68 -30.98 -2.16
C THR A 74 -1.47 -30.77 -1.26
N PHE A 75 -0.31 -31.01 -1.81
CA PHE A 75 0.95 -30.73 -1.17
C PHE A 75 1.94 -30.23 -2.22
N LEU A 76 2.73 -29.26 -1.84
CA LEU A 76 3.68 -28.64 -2.72
C LEU A 76 4.71 -29.66 -3.22
N GLY A 77 4.84 -29.76 -4.55
CA GLY A 77 5.73 -30.73 -5.20
C GLY A 77 5.15 -32.12 -5.38
N TYR A 78 3.88 -32.31 -5.13
CA TYR A 78 3.19 -33.58 -5.34
C TYR A 78 1.97 -33.41 -6.25
N ASN A 79 1.65 -34.44 -7.00
CA ASN A 79 0.44 -34.47 -7.80
C ASN A 79 -0.80 -34.45 -6.88
N PRO A 80 -1.77 -33.56 -7.12
CA PRO A 80 -2.97 -33.53 -6.31
C PRO A 80 -3.82 -34.80 -6.54
N VAL A 81 -4.31 -35.39 -5.44
CA VAL A 81 -5.17 -36.56 -5.46
C VAL A 81 -6.56 -36.17 -5.05
N GLN A 82 -7.58 -36.68 -5.78
CA GLN A 82 -8.98 -36.50 -5.47
C GLN A 82 -9.64 -37.84 -5.23
N ILE A 83 -10.37 -37.98 -4.12
CA ILE A 83 -11.07 -39.21 -3.75
C ILE A 83 -12.53 -38.91 -3.46
N ASN A 84 -13.43 -39.57 -4.20
CA ASN A 84 -14.87 -39.49 -4.00
C ASN A 84 -15.29 -40.42 -2.86
N ILE A 85 -15.91 -39.89 -1.84
CA ILE A 85 -16.41 -40.62 -0.70
C ILE A 85 -17.95 -40.62 -0.76
N LYS A 86 -18.55 -41.80 -0.71
CA LYS A 86 -19.99 -41.99 -0.56
C LYS A 86 -20.25 -42.86 0.66
N GLN A 87 -21.08 -42.37 1.56
CA GLN A 87 -21.44 -43.10 2.76
C GLN A 87 -22.93 -42.99 3.09
N ASP A 88 -23.60 -44.09 3.30
CA ASP A 88 -25.04 -44.14 3.59
C ASP A 88 -25.40 -43.94 5.07
N LYS A 89 -24.46 -44.16 6.02
CA LYS A 89 -24.67 -44.02 7.45
C LYS A 89 -23.66 -43.06 8.09
N ALA A 90 -24.06 -42.31 9.10
CA ALA A 90 -23.16 -41.52 9.89
C ALA A 90 -22.12 -42.40 10.60
N GLY A 91 -20.83 -42.06 10.52
CA GLY A 91 -19.76 -42.85 11.10
C GLY A 91 -18.38 -42.26 10.87
N ARG A 92 -17.38 -43.00 11.32
CA ARG A 92 -15.97 -42.67 11.12
C ARG A 92 -15.44 -43.33 9.85
N ILE A 93 -14.81 -42.58 8.98
CA ILE A 93 -14.12 -43.05 7.77
C ILE A 93 -12.62 -42.93 7.98
N ILE A 94 -11.88 -43.98 7.63
CA ILE A 94 -10.42 -43.94 7.57
C ILE A 94 -10.06 -43.98 6.08
N GLN A 95 -9.35 -42.91 5.63
CA GLN A 95 -8.93 -42.78 4.21
C GLN A 95 -7.45 -42.41 4.17
N ASP A 96 -6.60 -43.38 3.97
CA ASP A 96 -5.17 -43.14 3.74
C ASP A 96 -4.90 -42.85 2.28
N VAL A 97 -3.89 -41.99 2.02
CA VAL A 97 -3.56 -41.49 0.70
C VAL A 97 -2.06 -41.48 0.51
N VAL A 98 -1.63 -41.96 -0.67
CA VAL A 98 -0.26 -41.81 -1.14
C VAL A 98 -0.20 -40.73 -2.19
N LEU A 99 0.64 -39.74 -1.99
CA LEU A 99 0.89 -38.68 -2.98
C LEU A 99 2.15 -39.04 -3.79
N SER A 100 2.04 -38.98 -5.11
CA SER A 100 3.19 -39.12 -6.02
C SER A 100 3.88 -37.79 -6.23
N ILE A 101 5.17 -37.83 -6.34
CA ILE A 101 6.02 -36.65 -6.61
C ILE A 101 5.68 -36.10 -7.99
N ASN A 102 5.49 -34.77 -8.08
CA ASN A 102 5.38 -34.08 -9.36
C ASN A 102 6.77 -33.55 -9.78
N PRO A 103 7.49 -34.23 -10.70
CA PRO A 103 8.84 -33.85 -11.04
C PRO A 103 8.97 -32.48 -11.69
N ASN A 104 7.88 -31.97 -12.29
CA ASN A 104 7.88 -30.69 -12.99
C ASN A 104 7.64 -29.47 -12.05
N GLU A 105 7.13 -29.67 -10.83
CA GLU A 105 6.91 -28.60 -9.84
C GLU A 105 7.96 -28.56 -8.76
N LEU A 106 8.62 -29.67 -8.45
CA LEU A 106 9.48 -29.82 -7.26
C LEU A 106 10.72 -28.93 -7.27
N GLU A 107 11.38 -28.75 -8.42
CA GLU A 107 12.60 -27.95 -8.43
C GLU A 107 12.30 -26.45 -8.36
N GLN A 108 11.29 -25.97 -9.07
CA GLN A 108 10.97 -24.53 -9.11
C GLN A 108 10.33 -24.02 -7.83
N VAL A 109 9.47 -24.81 -7.22
CA VAL A 109 8.71 -24.41 -6.02
C VAL A 109 9.54 -24.56 -4.74
N THR A 110 10.35 -25.61 -4.61
CA THR A 110 11.21 -25.80 -3.42
C THR A 110 12.29 -24.72 -3.36
N ILE A 111 12.86 -24.32 -4.49
CA ILE A 111 13.87 -23.25 -4.58
C ILE A 111 13.25 -21.90 -4.32
N THR A 112 12.13 -21.60 -4.93
CA THR A 112 11.41 -20.32 -4.73
C THR A 112 10.96 -20.16 -3.27
N ASN A 113 10.46 -21.20 -2.62
CA ASN A 113 10.10 -21.14 -1.20
C ASN A 113 11.33 -21.03 -0.28
N LYS A 114 12.42 -21.73 -0.55
CA LYS A 114 13.66 -21.59 0.21
C LYS A 114 14.28 -20.21 0.07
N GLN A 115 14.30 -19.65 -1.14
CA GLN A 115 14.77 -18.29 -1.40
C GLN A 115 13.86 -17.23 -0.78
N ASN A 116 12.55 -17.38 -0.89
CA ASN A 116 11.59 -16.45 -0.31
C ASN A 116 11.69 -16.37 1.23
N GLN A 117 12.04 -17.47 1.89
CA GLN A 117 12.25 -17.48 3.34
C GLN A 117 13.56 -16.80 3.75
N LEU A 118 14.53 -16.70 2.86
CA LEU A 118 15.86 -16.13 3.14
C LEU A 118 16.07 -14.73 2.56
N SER A 119 15.10 -14.21 1.78
CA SER A 119 15.14 -12.83 1.26
C SER A 119 14.78 -11.80 2.35
N ASN A 120 15.19 -10.54 2.14
CA ASN A 120 14.78 -9.43 3.03
C ASN A 120 13.41 -8.86 2.63
N THR A 121 12.46 -9.74 2.35
CA THR A 121 11.09 -9.38 1.97
C THR A 121 10.08 -9.95 2.96
N VAL A 122 9.05 -9.19 3.25
CA VAL A 122 7.88 -9.62 4.03
C VAL A 122 6.75 -9.93 3.04
N THR A 123 6.24 -11.15 3.08
CA THR A 123 5.03 -11.51 2.34
C THR A 123 3.82 -10.94 3.05
N ILE A 124 2.99 -10.21 2.33
CA ILE A 124 1.76 -9.63 2.83
C ILE A 124 0.64 -10.64 2.65
N ASN A 125 -0.12 -10.88 3.73
CA ASN A 125 -1.31 -11.71 3.64
C ASN A 125 -2.47 -10.93 3.02
N ILE A 126 -2.91 -11.36 1.84
CA ILE A 126 -3.96 -10.68 1.08
C ILE A 126 -5.35 -10.89 1.70
N SER A 127 -5.58 -11.99 2.42
CA SER A 127 -6.87 -12.26 3.07
C SER A 127 -7.24 -11.20 4.12
N ASP A 128 -6.24 -10.59 4.77
CA ASP A 128 -6.44 -9.55 5.77
C ASP A 128 -6.93 -8.23 5.15
N LEU A 129 -6.64 -8.02 3.87
CA LEU A 129 -7.01 -6.79 3.16
C LEU A 129 -8.53 -6.61 3.08
N ALA A 130 -9.26 -7.69 2.81
CA ALA A 130 -10.72 -7.66 2.69
C ALA A 130 -11.41 -7.35 4.03
N SER A 131 -10.78 -7.73 5.14
CA SER A 131 -11.34 -7.64 6.50
C SER A 131 -10.83 -6.43 7.29
N MET A 132 -9.73 -5.80 6.89
CA MET A 132 -9.18 -4.64 7.58
C MET A 132 -10.03 -3.38 7.33
N PRO A 133 -10.59 -2.76 8.39
CA PRO A 133 -11.32 -1.50 8.22
C PRO A 133 -10.42 -0.41 7.64
N SER A 134 -10.85 0.22 6.54
CA SER A 134 -10.06 1.26 5.88
C SER A 134 -10.97 2.23 5.12
N VAL A 135 -10.80 3.53 5.35
CA VAL A 135 -11.51 4.60 4.61
C VAL A 135 -11.08 4.60 3.14
N SER A 136 -9.81 4.37 2.86
CA SER A 136 -9.34 4.36 1.48
C SER A 136 -9.74 3.08 0.75
N GLY A 137 -9.85 1.95 1.45
CA GLY A 137 -10.07 0.64 0.83
C GLY A 137 -8.97 0.22 -0.16
N ASN A 138 -7.84 0.95 -0.19
CA ASN A 138 -6.72 0.69 -1.08
C ASN A 138 -5.76 -0.33 -0.47
N PHE A 139 -4.98 -0.99 -1.32
CA PHE A 139 -3.94 -1.94 -0.90
C PHE A 139 -2.92 -1.31 0.08
N GLU A 140 -2.60 -0.04 -0.09
CA GLU A 140 -1.64 0.68 0.73
C GLU A 140 -2.08 0.86 2.19
N ALA A 141 -3.35 0.64 2.50
CA ALA A 141 -3.83 0.62 3.90
C ALA A 141 -3.11 -0.46 4.72
N ILE A 142 -2.89 -1.66 4.13
CA ILE A 142 -2.13 -2.70 4.80
C ILE A 142 -0.63 -2.38 4.86
N LEU A 143 -0.08 -1.69 3.84
CA LEU A 143 1.32 -1.24 3.86
C LEU A 143 1.60 -0.29 5.02
N LYS A 144 0.66 0.63 5.32
CA LYS A 144 0.78 1.57 6.44
C LYS A 144 0.80 0.90 7.81
N THR A 145 0.46 -0.37 7.87
CA THR A 145 0.63 -1.17 9.08
C THR A 145 1.99 -1.88 9.13
N MET A 146 2.79 -1.88 8.05
CA MET A 146 4.08 -2.57 8.01
C MET A 146 5.15 -1.87 8.85
N PRO A 147 6.13 -2.60 9.40
CA PRO A 147 7.27 -2.00 10.10
C PRO A 147 8.03 -1.05 9.19
N GLY A 148 8.47 0.08 9.74
CA GLY A 148 9.21 1.10 8.99
C GLY A 148 8.36 1.97 8.07
N VAL A 149 7.05 1.76 7.98
CA VAL A 149 6.12 2.58 7.19
C VAL A 149 5.40 3.58 8.08
N SER A 150 5.34 4.83 7.65
CA SER A 150 4.74 5.92 8.42
C SER A 150 3.25 6.08 8.11
N PRO A 151 2.35 5.94 9.11
CA PRO A 151 0.90 6.06 8.95
C PRO A 151 0.42 7.49 9.21
N ASN A 152 0.68 8.43 8.33
CA ASN A 152 0.37 9.84 8.55
C ASN A 152 -0.86 10.37 7.78
N ASN A 153 -1.40 9.61 6.84
CA ASN A 153 -2.57 10.03 6.05
C ASN A 153 -3.33 8.80 5.55
N GLU A 154 -4.56 8.60 6.03
CA GLU A 154 -5.41 7.48 5.62
C GLU A 154 -6.06 7.66 4.25
N LEU A 155 -6.15 8.88 3.73
CA LEU A 155 -6.81 9.17 2.46
C LEU A 155 -5.89 8.98 1.25
N SER A 156 -4.58 9.04 1.44
CA SER A 156 -3.61 8.92 0.36
C SER A 156 -3.12 7.48 0.17
N ALA A 157 -2.88 7.06 -1.07
CA ALA A 157 -2.14 5.86 -1.40
C ALA A 157 -0.61 6.03 -1.27
N GLN A 158 -0.13 7.23 -0.98
CA GLN A 158 1.28 7.51 -0.71
C GLN A 158 1.69 6.96 0.66
N TYR A 159 2.93 6.49 0.76
CA TYR A 159 3.51 6.03 2.01
C TYR A 159 5.01 6.34 2.06
N SER A 160 5.51 6.63 3.25
CA SER A 160 6.92 6.88 3.53
C SER A 160 7.53 5.67 4.22
N VAL A 161 8.77 5.31 3.83
CA VAL A 161 9.46 4.14 4.39
C VAL A 161 10.82 4.55 4.94
N ARG A 162 11.04 4.28 6.24
CA ARG A 162 12.32 4.54 6.94
C ARG A 162 12.88 5.92 6.61
N GLY A 163 12.04 6.96 6.77
CA GLY A 163 12.40 8.35 6.55
C GLY A 163 12.58 8.78 5.09
N GLY A 164 12.29 7.91 4.12
CA GLY A 164 12.23 8.28 2.71
C GLY A 164 10.89 8.88 2.32
N SER A 165 10.88 9.70 1.27
CA SER A 165 9.64 10.22 0.69
C SER A 165 8.89 9.13 -0.09
N PHE A 166 7.64 9.39 -0.46
CA PHE A 166 6.87 8.45 -1.27
C PHE A 166 7.49 8.21 -2.67
N ASP A 167 8.23 9.18 -3.21
CA ASP A 167 8.91 9.07 -4.52
C ASP A 167 10.15 8.15 -4.47
N GLU A 168 10.61 7.78 -3.28
CA GLU A 168 11.71 6.85 -3.07
C GLU A 168 11.27 5.36 -3.05
N ASN A 169 10.00 5.08 -3.30
CA ASN A 169 9.43 3.73 -3.29
C ASN A 169 9.21 3.19 -4.71
N LEU A 170 9.38 1.89 -4.87
CA LEU A 170 9.25 1.18 -6.14
C LEU A 170 8.09 0.20 -6.07
N ILE A 171 7.26 0.16 -7.11
CA ILE A 171 6.11 -0.76 -7.19
C ILE A 171 6.17 -1.53 -8.50
N TYR A 172 6.11 -2.86 -8.40
CA TYR A 172 5.92 -3.77 -9.52
C TYR A 172 4.56 -4.45 -9.45
N VAL A 173 3.92 -4.59 -10.61
CA VAL A 173 2.70 -5.40 -10.79
C VAL A 173 2.95 -6.37 -11.93
N ASN A 174 2.92 -7.67 -11.66
CA ASN A 174 3.23 -8.72 -12.65
C ASN A 174 4.56 -8.51 -13.39
N ASP A 175 5.62 -8.17 -12.66
CA ASP A 175 6.95 -7.84 -13.20
C ASP A 175 7.05 -6.52 -13.99
N VAL A 176 5.96 -5.77 -14.13
CA VAL A 176 5.95 -4.44 -14.77
C VAL A 176 6.16 -3.38 -13.70
N GLU A 177 7.16 -2.54 -13.87
CA GLU A 177 7.35 -1.37 -13.00
C GLU A 177 6.27 -0.33 -13.28
N ILE A 178 5.60 0.12 -12.22
CA ILE A 178 4.57 1.14 -12.30
C ILE A 178 5.18 2.49 -11.91
N SER A 179 5.49 3.29 -12.91
CA SER A 179 6.17 4.58 -12.72
C SER A 179 5.34 5.59 -11.92
N ARG A 180 4.02 5.45 -11.97
CA ARG A 180 3.06 6.32 -11.27
C ARG A 180 2.03 5.48 -10.51
N PRO A 181 2.43 4.82 -9.43
CA PRO A 181 1.54 3.94 -8.67
C PRO A 181 0.43 4.71 -7.94
N VAL A 182 0.66 5.99 -7.67
CA VAL A 182 -0.30 6.91 -7.07
C VAL A 182 -0.84 7.79 -8.18
N LEU A 183 -2.10 7.61 -8.50
CA LEU A 183 -2.76 8.28 -9.63
C LEU A 183 -3.09 9.73 -9.33
N VAL A 184 -3.26 10.08 -8.05
CA VAL A 184 -3.44 11.45 -7.57
C VAL A 184 -2.29 11.81 -6.62
N ARG A 185 -1.63 12.94 -6.82
CA ARG A 185 -0.41 13.31 -6.08
C ARG A 185 -0.60 14.40 -5.05
N ASN A 186 -1.82 14.81 -4.79
CA ASN A 186 -2.15 15.74 -3.72
C ASN A 186 -2.47 14.96 -2.44
N ALA A 187 -1.77 15.22 -1.34
CA ALA A 187 -1.86 14.42 -0.12
C ALA A 187 -3.19 14.54 0.63
N GLN A 188 -4.02 15.53 0.34
CA GLN A 188 -5.40 15.61 0.83
C GLN A 188 -6.37 14.79 -0.01
N GLN A 189 -5.95 14.40 -1.21
CA GLN A 189 -6.81 13.72 -2.15
C GLN A 189 -6.73 12.23 -1.94
N GLU A 190 -7.88 11.61 -1.99
CA GLU A 190 -8.04 10.19 -2.00
C GLU A 190 -7.64 9.65 -3.38
N GLY A 191 -6.40 9.17 -3.50
CA GLY A 191 -5.93 8.54 -4.73
C GLY A 191 -6.38 7.08 -4.80
N LEU A 192 -6.89 6.61 -5.94
CA LEU A 192 -6.90 5.21 -6.25
C LEU A 192 -5.46 4.72 -6.46
N SER A 193 -5.11 3.63 -5.79
CA SER A 193 -3.90 2.88 -6.10
C SER A 193 -4.04 2.20 -7.46
N PHE A 194 -2.92 2.07 -8.19
CA PHE A 194 -2.85 1.21 -9.36
C PHE A 194 -3.20 -0.24 -9.01
N ILE A 195 -2.84 -0.69 -7.80
CA ILE A 195 -3.04 -2.07 -7.36
C ILE A 195 -4.53 -2.35 -7.14
N ASN A 196 -5.08 -3.30 -7.89
CA ASN A 196 -6.43 -3.81 -7.66
C ASN A 196 -6.39 -5.00 -6.70
N SER A 197 -6.89 -4.79 -5.49
CA SER A 197 -6.86 -5.77 -4.40
C SER A 197 -7.59 -7.07 -4.72
N ASP A 198 -8.65 -7.03 -5.54
CA ASP A 198 -9.47 -8.19 -5.87
C ASP A 198 -8.80 -9.12 -6.90
N LEU A 199 -7.77 -8.64 -7.56
CA LEU A 199 -7.00 -9.42 -8.55
C LEU A 199 -5.71 -10.02 -7.97
N LEU A 200 -5.38 -9.76 -6.71
CA LEU A 200 -4.11 -10.16 -6.09
C LEU A 200 -4.02 -11.65 -5.77
N SER A 201 -2.83 -12.23 -5.96
CA SER A 201 -2.45 -13.53 -5.39
C SER A 201 -1.37 -13.42 -4.34
N SER A 202 -0.40 -12.51 -4.52
CA SER A 202 0.68 -12.32 -3.56
C SER A 202 1.24 -10.90 -3.63
N ALA A 203 1.76 -10.44 -2.52
CA ALA A 203 2.50 -9.20 -2.45
C ALA A 203 3.70 -9.37 -1.52
N LYS A 204 4.86 -8.87 -1.94
CA LYS A 204 6.11 -8.88 -1.19
C LYS A 204 6.57 -7.46 -1.00
N PHE A 205 6.92 -7.12 0.22
CA PHE A 205 7.39 -5.80 0.60
C PHE A 205 8.78 -5.88 1.22
N SER A 206 9.67 -4.98 0.82
CA SER A 206 10.97 -4.77 1.44
C SER A 206 11.15 -3.31 1.81
N ALA A 207 11.40 -3.03 3.08
CA ALA A 207 11.69 -1.70 3.60
C ALA A 207 13.18 -1.32 3.50
N GLY A 208 13.87 -1.80 2.46
CA GLY A 208 15.30 -1.64 2.22
C GLY A 208 16.00 -2.98 2.11
N GLY A 209 17.25 -3.00 1.65
CA GLY A 209 18.00 -4.24 1.43
C GLY A 209 17.42 -5.11 0.32
N PHE A 210 16.74 -4.53 -0.66
CA PHE A 210 16.12 -5.26 -1.77
C PHE A 210 17.14 -5.64 -2.85
N GLU A 211 16.79 -6.67 -3.59
CA GLU A 211 17.62 -7.34 -4.61
C GLU A 211 18.02 -6.42 -5.78
N ALA A 212 19.10 -6.78 -6.52
CA ALA A 212 19.60 -5.99 -7.65
C ALA A 212 18.65 -5.96 -8.86
N ARG A 213 17.73 -6.95 -8.96
CA ARG A 213 16.66 -6.93 -9.98
C ARG A 213 15.72 -5.72 -9.84
N TYR A 214 15.56 -5.20 -8.62
CA TYR A 214 14.80 -3.98 -8.33
C TYR A 214 15.75 -2.81 -8.23
N GLY A 215 15.42 -1.64 -8.79
CA GLY A 215 16.40 -0.56 -8.78
C GLY A 215 15.84 0.83 -8.90
N ASP A 216 16.79 1.76 -8.85
CA ASP A 216 16.60 3.16 -9.19
C ASP A 216 15.65 3.90 -8.22
N LYS A 217 15.54 3.40 -6.96
CA LYS A 217 14.85 4.00 -5.83
C LYS A 217 15.63 3.78 -4.52
N LEU A 218 15.39 4.64 -3.50
CA LEU A 218 16.24 4.71 -2.31
C LEU A 218 15.68 3.97 -1.09
N SER A 219 14.35 3.73 -1.01
CA SER A 219 13.71 3.37 0.26
C SER A 219 13.08 1.99 0.28
N SER A 220 12.16 1.68 -0.62
CA SER A 220 11.45 0.39 -0.55
C SER A 220 11.10 -0.18 -1.91
N VAL A 221 10.72 -1.46 -1.90
CA VAL A 221 10.13 -2.13 -3.05
C VAL A 221 8.88 -2.90 -2.63
N LEU A 222 7.85 -2.81 -3.44
CA LEU A 222 6.63 -3.59 -3.38
C LEU A 222 6.50 -4.38 -4.69
N ASP A 223 6.55 -5.70 -4.62
CA ASP A 223 6.34 -6.60 -5.76
C ASP A 223 5.01 -7.34 -5.61
N VAL A 224 4.09 -7.04 -6.48
CA VAL A 224 2.71 -7.54 -6.48
C VAL A 224 2.51 -8.49 -7.66
N LYS A 225 1.90 -9.64 -7.39
CA LYS A 225 1.46 -10.58 -8.42
C LYS A 225 -0.05 -10.70 -8.41
N TYR A 226 -0.65 -10.55 -9.58
CA TYR A 226 -2.05 -10.86 -9.80
C TYR A 226 -2.25 -12.36 -9.89
N ASP A 227 -3.47 -12.79 -9.67
CA ASP A 227 -3.83 -14.19 -9.55
C ASP A 227 -3.56 -14.98 -10.85
N LYS A 228 -3.35 -16.27 -10.68
CA LYS A 228 -3.37 -17.28 -11.75
C LYS A 228 -4.45 -18.27 -11.38
N PRO A 229 -5.71 -17.97 -11.75
CA PRO A 229 -6.83 -18.75 -11.28
C PRO A 229 -6.81 -20.16 -11.91
N ASP A 230 -7.22 -21.13 -11.11
CA ASP A 230 -7.47 -22.51 -11.52
C ASP A 230 -8.95 -22.77 -11.85
N SER A 231 -9.82 -21.83 -11.47
CA SER A 231 -11.26 -21.91 -11.63
C SER A 231 -11.89 -20.55 -11.89
N SER A 232 -12.98 -20.53 -12.66
CA SER A 232 -13.72 -19.31 -12.95
C SER A 232 -14.49 -18.84 -11.70
N THR A 233 -14.45 -17.56 -11.39
CA THR A 233 -15.18 -16.96 -10.26
C THR A 233 -15.39 -15.48 -10.49
N ALA A 234 -16.38 -14.90 -9.82
CA ALA A 234 -16.58 -13.46 -9.81
C ALA A 234 -16.88 -12.98 -8.40
N ILE A 235 -16.46 -11.75 -8.10
CA ILE A 235 -16.65 -11.10 -6.80
C ILE A 235 -17.28 -9.73 -7.04
N LEU A 236 -18.31 -9.42 -6.27
CA LEU A 236 -18.91 -8.09 -6.21
C LEU A 236 -18.71 -7.52 -4.82
N ASN A 237 -18.06 -6.37 -4.74
CA ASN A 237 -17.91 -5.56 -3.54
C ASN A 237 -18.77 -4.32 -3.68
N ALA A 238 -19.74 -4.14 -2.81
CA ALA A 238 -20.64 -2.99 -2.81
C ALA A 238 -20.67 -2.36 -1.42
N GLY A 239 -20.47 -1.05 -1.34
CA GLY A 239 -20.45 -0.33 -0.06
C GLY A 239 -20.68 1.15 -0.23
N LEU A 240 -20.73 1.86 0.90
CA LEU A 240 -20.92 3.33 0.90
C LEU A 240 -19.73 4.08 0.29
N LEU A 241 -18.57 3.44 0.21
CA LEU A 241 -17.35 4.04 -0.39
C LEU A 241 -17.25 3.79 -1.90
N GLY A 242 -18.09 2.91 -2.48
CA GLY A 242 -18.07 2.61 -3.90
C GLY A 242 -18.49 1.18 -4.24
N LEU A 243 -18.20 0.82 -5.48
CA LEU A 243 -18.53 -0.46 -6.08
C LEU A 243 -17.29 -1.04 -6.76
N ALA A 244 -17.04 -2.34 -6.58
CA ALA A 244 -16.03 -3.04 -7.34
C ALA A 244 -16.56 -4.40 -7.81
N PHE A 245 -16.24 -4.73 -9.04
CA PHE A 245 -16.54 -6.04 -9.63
C PHE A 245 -15.25 -6.62 -10.19
N SER A 246 -15.00 -7.87 -9.87
CA SER A 246 -13.89 -8.64 -10.43
C SER A 246 -14.35 -9.98 -10.93
N SER A 247 -13.79 -10.43 -12.05
CA SER A 247 -14.06 -11.72 -12.65
C SER A 247 -12.78 -12.42 -13.04
N LYS A 248 -12.75 -13.72 -12.82
CA LYS A 248 -11.68 -14.63 -13.20
C LYS A 248 -12.31 -15.69 -14.09
N ILE A 249 -11.90 -15.76 -15.34
CA ILE A 249 -12.40 -16.71 -16.33
C ILE A 249 -11.25 -17.61 -16.73
N VAL A 250 -11.44 -18.91 -16.64
CA VAL A 250 -10.41 -19.91 -16.95
C VAL A 250 -10.89 -20.81 -18.07
N THR A 251 -9.99 -21.05 -19.01
CA THR A 251 -10.14 -22.05 -20.09
C THR A 251 -8.96 -23.02 -20.03
N THR A 252 -8.92 -24.01 -20.92
CA THR A 252 -7.85 -25.02 -20.95
C THR A 252 -6.45 -24.41 -21.10
N ASN A 253 -6.30 -23.38 -21.94
CA ASN A 253 -5.00 -22.80 -22.29
C ASN A 253 -4.86 -21.32 -21.90
N SER A 254 -5.92 -20.71 -21.33
CA SER A 254 -5.87 -19.28 -21.00
C SER A 254 -6.63 -18.95 -19.73
N TYR A 255 -6.34 -17.80 -19.19
CA TYR A 255 -7.19 -17.16 -18.20
C TYR A 255 -7.32 -15.66 -18.46
N LEU A 256 -8.44 -15.10 -18.05
CA LEU A 256 -8.73 -13.68 -18.04
C LEU A 256 -9.06 -13.24 -16.63
N LEU A 257 -8.37 -12.22 -16.13
CA LEU A 257 -8.77 -11.46 -14.96
C LEU A 257 -9.32 -10.12 -15.45
N ALA A 258 -10.48 -9.73 -14.96
CA ALA A 258 -11.08 -8.43 -15.23
C ALA A 258 -11.49 -7.80 -13.90
N GLY A 259 -11.16 -6.53 -13.70
CA GLY A 259 -11.53 -5.77 -12.51
C GLY A 259 -11.99 -4.38 -12.88
N ILE A 260 -13.13 -3.97 -12.33
CA ILE A 260 -13.68 -2.63 -12.46
C ILE A 260 -13.91 -2.10 -11.04
N ARG A 261 -13.39 -0.92 -10.75
CA ARG A 261 -13.62 -0.23 -9.47
C ARG A 261 -14.18 1.16 -9.73
N TYR A 262 -15.26 1.46 -9.05
CA TYR A 262 -15.83 2.80 -8.99
C TYR A 262 -15.85 3.25 -7.54
N LYS A 263 -15.28 4.40 -7.25
CA LYS A 263 -15.17 4.94 -5.92
C LYS A 263 -15.72 6.36 -5.87
N ASN A 264 -16.64 6.57 -4.95
CA ASN A 264 -17.21 7.88 -4.67
C ASN A 264 -17.45 7.99 -3.16
N ASN A 265 -16.55 8.65 -2.49
CA ASN A 265 -16.59 8.77 -1.03
C ASN A 265 -17.40 9.99 -0.55
N SER A 266 -18.03 10.75 -1.42
CA SER A 266 -18.77 11.96 -1.06
C SER A 266 -19.86 11.72 0.00
N GLY A 267 -20.50 10.56 -0.02
CA GLY A 267 -21.51 10.17 0.98
C GLY A 267 -20.95 9.96 2.40
N VAL A 268 -19.70 9.51 2.50
CA VAL A 268 -19.02 9.25 3.76
C VAL A 268 -18.15 10.44 4.19
N LEU A 269 -17.50 11.12 3.23
CA LEU A 269 -16.52 12.19 3.45
C LEU A 269 -17.07 13.59 3.22
N GLY A 270 -18.19 13.74 2.50
CA GLY A 270 -18.75 15.03 2.03
C GLY A 270 -19.23 15.99 3.13
N LYS A 271 -19.23 15.57 4.40
CA LYS A 271 -19.47 16.41 5.57
C LYS A 271 -18.29 16.26 6.54
N GLN A 272 -17.12 16.60 6.10
CA GLN A 272 -15.98 16.74 7.01
C GLN A 272 -16.18 17.96 7.89
N ASP A 273 -15.67 17.93 9.12
CA ASP A 273 -15.61 19.11 10.01
C ASP A 273 -14.70 20.22 9.42
N ASN A 274 -13.93 19.91 8.38
CA ASN A 274 -13.34 20.86 7.45
C ASN A 274 -14.41 21.30 6.45
N LYS A 275 -15.15 22.26 6.85
CA LYS A 275 -16.17 23.00 6.14
C LYS A 275 -15.81 23.15 4.65
N GLY A 276 -16.26 22.19 3.83
CA GLY A 276 -16.08 22.20 2.37
C GLY A 276 -16.79 21.02 1.71
N VAL A 277 -17.29 21.23 0.50
CA VAL A 277 -17.86 20.14 -0.31
C VAL A 277 -16.75 19.43 -1.04
N TYR A 278 -16.47 18.21 -0.60
CA TYR A 278 -15.44 17.35 -1.15
C TYR A 278 -16.07 16.21 -1.95
N THR A 279 -15.81 16.14 -3.24
CA THR A 279 -16.40 15.13 -4.11
C THR A 279 -15.32 14.43 -4.97
N PRO A 280 -14.63 13.43 -4.41
CA PRO A 280 -13.74 12.58 -5.19
C PRO A 280 -14.54 11.53 -5.95
N ASN A 281 -14.20 11.31 -7.20
CA ASN A 281 -14.81 10.31 -8.07
C ASN A 281 -13.73 9.61 -8.88
N PHE A 282 -13.61 8.30 -8.75
CA PHE A 282 -12.57 7.51 -9.41
C PHE A 282 -13.18 6.29 -10.09
N THR A 283 -12.70 6.01 -11.29
CA THR A 283 -13.00 4.79 -12.04
C THR A 283 -11.70 4.12 -12.47
N ASP A 284 -11.60 2.83 -12.26
CA ASP A 284 -10.44 2.03 -12.65
C ASP A 284 -10.90 0.73 -13.32
N VAL A 285 -10.31 0.42 -14.45
CA VAL A 285 -10.55 -0.81 -15.20
C VAL A 285 -9.22 -1.48 -15.48
N GLN A 286 -9.10 -2.74 -15.10
CA GLN A 286 -7.91 -3.54 -15.33
C GLN A 286 -8.27 -4.89 -15.94
N LEU A 287 -7.45 -5.32 -16.88
CA LEU A 287 -7.56 -6.60 -17.56
C LEU A 287 -6.20 -7.29 -17.56
N VAL A 288 -6.16 -8.58 -17.21
CA VAL A 288 -4.98 -9.42 -17.38
C VAL A 288 -5.38 -10.66 -18.15
N TYR A 289 -4.83 -10.82 -19.34
CA TYR A 289 -5.07 -12.00 -20.16
C TYR A 289 -3.77 -12.79 -20.29
N ASN A 290 -3.83 -14.08 -19.98
CA ASN A 290 -2.74 -15.01 -20.22
C ASN A 290 -3.15 -16.09 -21.19
N TYR A 291 -2.30 -16.38 -22.14
CA TYR A 291 -2.47 -17.46 -23.10
C TYR A 291 -1.21 -18.33 -23.18
N ASN A 292 -1.37 -19.62 -22.95
CA ASN A 292 -0.29 -20.60 -23.08
C ASN A 292 -0.31 -21.15 -24.50
N LEU A 293 0.62 -20.70 -25.33
CA LEU A 293 0.79 -21.16 -26.71
C LEU A 293 1.33 -22.61 -26.75
N SER A 294 2.22 -22.92 -25.81
CA SER A 294 2.76 -24.25 -25.56
C SER A 294 3.07 -24.37 -24.06
N PRO A 295 3.43 -25.55 -23.56
CA PRO A 295 3.94 -25.69 -22.19
C PRO A 295 5.13 -24.78 -21.87
N GLU A 296 5.93 -24.45 -22.89
CA GLU A 296 7.16 -23.69 -22.78
C GLU A 296 6.95 -22.18 -23.03
N PHE A 297 5.92 -21.80 -23.78
CA PHE A 297 5.71 -20.43 -24.24
C PHE A 297 4.35 -19.87 -23.87
N SER A 298 4.34 -18.74 -23.16
CA SER A 298 3.12 -18.03 -22.79
C SER A 298 3.22 -16.53 -23.03
N VAL A 299 2.06 -15.93 -23.32
CA VAL A 299 1.89 -14.48 -23.49
C VAL A 299 0.98 -13.98 -22.37
N ASN A 300 1.41 -12.93 -21.69
CA ASN A 300 0.60 -12.24 -20.70
C ASN A 300 0.40 -10.79 -21.11
N VAL A 301 -0.83 -10.32 -21.13
CA VAL A 301 -1.21 -8.95 -21.50
C VAL A 301 -1.88 -8.30 -20.29
N LEU A 302 -1.37 -7.16 -19.87
CA LEU A 302 -1.96 -6.29 -18.84
C LEU A 302 -2.51 -5.04 -19.54
N GLY A 303 -3.78 -4.70 -19.33
CA GLY A 303 -4.37 -3.44 -19.73
C GLY A 303 -4.88 -2.66 -18.51
N ASN A 304 -4.73 -1.35 -18.53
CA ASN A 304 -5.20 -0.46 -17.49
C ASN A 304 -5.81 0.82 -18.06
N PHE A 305 -6.94 1.21 -17.52
CA PHE A 305 -7.55 2.51 -17.69
C PHE A 305 -7.98 3.03 -16.33
N ASN A 306 -7.52 4.21 -15.97
CA ASN A 306 -7.93 4.89 -14.75
C ASN A 306 -8.34 6.33 -15.07
N SER A 307 -9.42 6.80 -14.45
CA SER A 307 -9.88 8.19 -14.51
C SER A 307 -10.33 8.64 -13.13
N GLY A 308 -9.80 9.77 -12.67
CA GLY A 308 -10.16 10.39 -11.42
C GLY A 308 -10.51 11.85 -11.58
N VAL A 309 -11.57 12.28 -10.93
CA VAL A 309 -11.98 13.68 -10.79
C VAL A 309 -12.04 14.01 -9.32
N PHE A 310 -11.35 15.05 -8.94
CA PHE A 310 -11.39 15.62 -7.63
C PHE A 310 -12.02 17.02 -7.71
N ARG A 311 -12.94 17.32 -6.81
CA ARG A 311 -13.51 18.68 -6.67
C ARG A 311 -13.59 19.03 -5.20
N LEU A 312 -13.06 20.19 -4.87
CA LEU A 312 -13.15 20.79 -3.55
C LEU A 312 -13.73 22.21 -3.66
N ILE A 313 -14.81 22.46 -2.96
CA ILE A 313 -15.35 23.80 -2.74
C ILE A 313 -15.13 24.11 -1.27
N PRO A 314 -14.17 24.98 -0.91
CA PRO A 314 -13.92 25.31 0.47
C PRO A 314 -15.09 26.10 1.06
N GLU A 315 -15.39 25.88 2.34
CA GLU A 315 -16.41 26.64 3.07
C GLU A 315 -15.76 27.55 4.10
N SER A 316 -16.43 28.63 4.40
CA SER A 316 -16.03 29.61 5.41
C SER A 316 -15.85 28.95 6.77
N ARG A 317 -14.84 29.37 7.51
CA ARG A 317 -14.50 28.81 8.81
C ARG A 317 -14.03 29.84 9.80
N GLU A 318 -14.26 29.53 11.07
CA GLU A 318 -13.75 30.28 12.21
C GLU A 318 -12.73 29.44 12.96
N THR A 319 -11.60 30.04 13.33
CA THR A 319 -10.54 29.38 14.09
C THR A 319 -10.04 30.31 15.19
N GLU A 320 -9.84 29.82 16.40
CA GLU A 320 -9.27 30.59 17.50
C GLU A 320 -7.84 30.15 17.80
N PHE A 321 -6.97 31.13 18.02
CA PHE A 321 -5.57 30.92 18.38
C PHE A 321 -5.24 31.69 19.68
N GLY A 322 -4.15 31.29 20.34
CA GLY A 322 -3.59 32.03 21.46
C GLY A 322 -3.81 31.40 22.82
N THR A 323 -3.58 32.18 23.86
CA THR A 323 -3.70 31.78 25.25
C THR A 323 -5.06 32.18 25.82
N LEU A 324 -5.41 31.71 27.04
CA LEU A 324 -6.63 32.09 27.75
C LEU A 324 -6.80 33.62 27.91
N ASN A 325 -5.68 34.35 27.98
CA ASN A 325 -5.65 35.80 28.20
C ASN A 325 -5.53 36.65 26.93
N SER A 326 -5.20 36.03 25.81
CA SER A 326 -5.06 36.70 24.51
C SER A 326 -5.42 35.74 23.41
N LYS A 327 -6.71 35.69 23.08
CA LYS A 327 -7.23 34.92 21.98
C LYS A 327 -7.39 35.81 20.76
N VAL A 328 -6.96 35.29 19.61
CA VAL A 328 -7.23 35.85 18.30
C VAL A 328 -8.20 34.92 17.58
N ARG A 329 -9.31 35.43 17.13
CA ARG A 329 -10.25 34.73 16.25
C ARG A 329 -9.95 35.11 14.81
N LEU A 330 -9.78 34.12 14.01
CA LEU A 330 -9.62 34.21 12.58
C LEU A 330 -10.91 33.73 11.90
N ASP A 331 -11.56 34.62 11.19
CA ASP A 331 -12.69 34.30 10.31
C ASP A 331 -12.18 34.29 8.88
N VAL A 332 -12.45 33.20 8.14
CA VAL A 332 -12.02 33.04 6.73
C VAL A 332 -13.24 32.72 5.89
N ASP A 333 -13.54 33.59 4.94
CA ASP A 333 -14.62 33.43 3.96
C ASP A 333 -14.01 33.07 2.60
N TYR A 334 -14.26 31.82 2.15
CA TYR A 334 -13.73 31.31 0.89
C TYR A 334 -14.69 31.56 -0.27
N ASP A 335 -14.11 31.76 -1.44
CA ASP A 335 -14.77 31.74 -2.74
C ASP A 335 -13.99 30.87 -3.73
N GLY A 336 -14.67 30.35 -4.76
CA GLY A 336 -14.04 29.55 -5.81
C GLY A 336 -14.00 28.03 -5.54
N GLU A 337 -13.22 27.32 -6.33
CA GLU A 337 -13.12 25.86 -6.30
C GLU A 337 -11.77 25.33 -6.78
N GLU A 338 -11.45 24.13 -6.37
CA GLU A 338 -10.37 23.30 -6.92
C GLU A 338 -11.00 22.12 -7.68
N LYS A 339 -10.56 21.88 -8.92
CA LYS A 339 -11.01 20.76 -9.73
C LYS A 339 -9.85 20.14 -10.49
N ASP A 340 -9.50 18.93 -10.11
CA ASP A 340 -8.41 18.20 -10.73
C ASP A 340 -8.93 16.98 -11.47
N ASN A 341 -8.37 16.72 -12.65
CA ASN A 341 -8.68 15.55 -13.46
C ASN A 341 -7.39 14.77 -13.72
N TYR A 342 -7.43 13.47 -13.49
CA TYR A 342 -6.31 12.56 -13.69
C TYR A 342 -6.77 11.39 -14.54
N GLN A 343 -6.03 11.11 -15.60
CA GLN A 343 -6.32 9.96 -16.46
C GLN A 343 -5.04 9.20 -16.76
N THR A 344 -5.05 7.90 -16.56
CA THR A 344 -3.94 7.01 -16.93
C THR A 344 -4.47 5.90 -17.81
N THR A 345 -3.83 5.70 -18.96
CA THR A 345 -4.15 4.62 -19.90
C THR A 345 -2.84 3.93 -20.28
N GLY A 346 -2.86 2.62 -20.32
CA GLY A 346 -1.67 1.89 -20.75
C GLY A 346 -1.76 0.41 -20.48
N GLY A 347 -0.64 -0.26 -20.63
CA GLY A 347 -0.56 -1.69 -20.39
C GLY A 347 0.81 -2.26 -20.69
N ALA A 348 0.90 -3.57 -20.64
CA ALA A 348 2.12 -4.31 -20.89
C ALA A 348 1.84 -5.64 -21.60
N VAL A 349 2.83 -6.08 -22.38
CA VAL A 349 2.86 -7.41 -22.96
C VAL A 349 4.13 -8.09 -22.47
N ALA A 350 3.97 -9.26 -21.85
CA ALA A 350 5.08 -10.09 -21.41
C ALA A 350 5.08 -11.42 -22.14
N LEU A 351 6.16 -11.70 -22.85
CA LEU A 351 6.44 -12.99 -23.45
C LEU A 351 7.30 -13.80 -22.50
N LYS A 352 6.87 -14.99 -22.15
CA LYS A 352 7.58 -15.88 -21.23
C LYS A 352 7.92 -17.16 -21.95
N PHE A 353 9.20 -17.54 -21.89
CA PHE A 353 9.74 -18.76 -22.48
C PHE A 353 10.45 -19.60 -21.42
N ILE A 354 10.08 -20.87 -21.30
CA ILE A 354 10.62 -21.84 -20.34
C ILE A 354 11.09 -23.08 -21.11
N PRO A 355 12.28 -23.02 -21.77
CA PRO A 355 12.78 -24.16 -22.54
C PRO A 355 13.14 -25.37 -21.67
N ARG A 356 13.39 -25.14 -20.37
CA ARG A 356 13.70 -26.15 -19.37
C ARG A 356 13.12 -25.72 -18.03
N SER A 357 12.81 -26.63 -17.14
CA SER A 357 12.21 -26.35 -15.82
C SER A 357 13.04 -25.38 -14.96
N ASN A 358 14.35 -25.35 -15.17
CA ASN A 358 15.30 -24.53 -14.42
C ASN A 358 15.70 -23.22 -15.12
N TYR A 359 15.10 -22.87 -16.27
CA TYR A 359 15.43 -21.66 -17.04
C TYR A 359 14.17 -20.92 -17.47
N VAL A 360 14.06 -19.66 -17.11
CA VAL A 360 12.95 -18.79 -17.49
C VAL A 360 13.50 -17.54 -18.14
N LEU A 361 13.04 -17.22 -19.33
CA LEU A 361 13.30 -15.98 -20.04
C LEU A 361 12.01 -15.20 -20.18
N LYS A 362 12.03 -13.89 -19.91
CA LYS A 362 10.88 -13.00 -20.06
C LYS A 362 11.29 -11.76 -20.85
N TRP A 363 10.49 -11.41 -21.83
CA TRP A 363 10.57 -10.11 -22.50
C TRP A 363 9.29 -9.33 -22.24
N ILE A 364 9.41 -8.15 -21.60
CA ILE A 364 8.30 -7.35 -21.10
C ILE A 364 8.39 -6.00 -21.78
N ASN A 365 7.32 -5.60 -22.45
CA ASN A 365 7.17 -4.27 -23.03
C ASN A 365 5.96 -3.60 -22.40
N SER A 366 6.11 -2.36 -21.94
CA SER A 366 5.02 -1.59 -21.34
C SER A 366 4.97 -0.18 -21.89
N TYR A 367 3.75 0.36 -21.97
CA TYR A 367 3.48 1.74 -22.32
C TYR A 367 2.36 2.30 -21.46
N PHE A 368 2.60 3.48 -20.86
CA PHE A 368 1.62 4.21 -20.08
C PHE A 368 1.61 5.67 -20.48
N ASN A 369 0.41 6.24 -20.64
CA ASN A 369 0.17 7.66 -20.80
C ASN A 369 -0.65 8.16 -19.63
N THR A 370 -0.22 9.25 -19.01
CA THR A 370 -0.94 9.92 -17.92
C THR A 370 -1.11 11.39 -18.24
N ASP A 371 -2.35 11.86 -18.18
CA ASP A 371 -2.73 13.26 -18.32
C ASP A 371 -3.25 13.77 -16.98
N GLU A 372 -2.67 14.86 -16.49
CA GLU A 372 -3.08 15.57 -15.26
C GLU A 372 -3.53 16.98 -15.65
N LYS A 373 -4.72 17.35 -15.21
CA LYS A 373 -5.28 18.71 -15.38
C LYS A 373 -5.64 19.22 -14.00
N GLU A 374 -4.97 20.24 -13.57
CA GLU A 374 -5.21 20.91 -12.30
C GLU A 374 -5.83 22.30 -12.59
N HIS A 375 -6.96 22.54 -11.96
CA HIS A 375 -7.63 23.84 -11.99
C HIS A 375 -7.95 24.24 -10.56
N LEU A 376 -7.23 25.21 -10.07
CA LEU A 376 -7.41 25.82 -8.76
C LEU A 376 -7.73 27.29 -8.96
N ASP A 377 -8.89 27.73 -8.52
CA ASP A 377 -9.28 29.13 -8.46
C ASP A 377 -9.96 29.35 -7.11
N VAL A 378 -9.15 29.62 -6.09
CA VAL A 378 -9.61 29.78 -4.71
C VAL A 378 -9.17 31.13 -4.19
N GLY A 379 -10.15 31.92 -3.80
CA GLY A 379 -9.97 33.15 -3.05
C GLY A 379 -10.41 32.98 -1.61
N ALA A 380 -9.85 33.79 -0.73
CA ALA A 380 -10.40 33.90 0.62
C ALA A 380 -10.19 35.31 1.18
N TRP A 381 -11.24 35.83 1.77
CA TRP A 381 -11.17 36.96 2.67
C TRP A 381 -10.94 36.46 4.08
N TYR A 382 -9.98 37.03 4.80
CA TYR A 382 -9.75 36.66 6.18
C TYR A 382 -9.69 37.88 7.08
N ARG A 383 -10.15 37.68 8.34
CA ARG A 383 -10.32 38.72 9.31
C ARG A 383 -9.79 38.24 10.67
N PHE A 384 -8.87 39.01 11.24
CA PHE A 384 -8.36 38.76 12.57
C PHE A 384 -9.10 39.63 13.58
N ASN A 385 -9.78 39.02 14.54
CA ASN A 385 -10.46 39.69 15.62
C ASN A 385 -9.82 39.28 16.96
N LYS A 386 -9.52 40.24 17.84
CA LYS A 386 -9.13 39.89 19.22
C LYS A 386 -10.33 39.29 19.95
N ALA A 387 -10.28 38.01 20.28
CA ALA A 387 -11.33 37.36 21.05
C ALA A 387 -11.07 37.60 22.54
N GLY A 388 -11.98 38.34 23.19
CA GLY A 388 -12.07 38.42 24.65
C GLY A 388 -11.49 39.66 25.30
N ALA A 389 -12.14 40.81 25.09
CA ALA A 389 -12.31 41.80 26.14
C ALA A 389 -13.78 41.79 26.49
N GLY A 390 -14.10 41.74 27.81
CA GLY A 390 -15.46 41.58 28.32
C GLY A 390 -16.49 42.56 27.76
N PHE A 391 -17.75 42.31 28.03
CA PHE A 391 -18.90 43.14 27.70
C PHE A 391 -18.56 44.63 27.80
N GLY A 392 -18.39 45.32 26.64
CA GLY A 392 -18.33 46.79 26.62
C GLY A 392 -17.04 47.43 26.07
N SER A 393 -16.03 46.70 25.58
CA SER A 393 -14.89 47.34 24.92
C SER A 393 -15.15 47.51 23.43
N GLY A 394 -15.58 48.70 23.00
CA GLY A 394 -15.61 49.14 21.61
C GLY A 394 -14.20 49.21 21.02
N ASN A 395 -14.11 48.96 19.74
CA ASN A 395 -12.95 48.89 18.83
C ASN A 395 -12.17 47.55 18.92
N THR A 396 -12.78 46.53 18.36
CA THR A 396 -12.00 45.45 17.76
C THR A 396 -11.41 45.96 16.46
N GLU A 397 -10.09 46.22 16.43
CA GLU A 397 -9.37 46.41 15.20
C GLU A 397 -9.47 45.10 14.39
N SER A 398 -10.36 45.05 13.45
CA SER A 398 -10.44 43.93 12.51
C SER A 398 -9.46 44.20 11.37
N ARG A 399 -8.41 43.44 11.28
CA ARG A 399 -7.47 43.46 10.15
C ARG A 399 -7.98 42.54 9.07
N ILE A 400 -8.23 43.07 7.86
CA ILE A 400 -8.81 42.34 6.75
C ILE A 400 -7.71 42.08 5.71
N GLY A 401 -7.55 40.83 5.34
CA GLY A 401 -6.70 40.43 4.22
C GLY A 401 -7.48 39.58 3.20
N ARG A 402 -6.95 39.48 2.00
CA ARG A 402 -7.43 38.62 0.94
C ARG A 402 -6.24 37.83 0.38
N TYR A 403 -6.40 36.53 0.19
CA TYR A 403 -5.50 35.81 -0.67
C TYR A 403 -6.27 35.26 -1.88
N THR A 404 -5.56 35.14 -3.00
CA THR A 404 -6.06 34.49 -4.21
C THR A 404 -4.98 33.50 -4.67
N ASN A 405 -5.39 32.26 -4.87
CA ASN A 405 -4.53 31.20 -5.37
C ASN A 405 -5.16 30.64 -6.64
N TYR A 406 -4.47 30.80 -7.75
CA TYR A 406 -4.88 30.36 -9.06
C TYR A 406 -3.84 29.43 -9.64
N ALA A 407 -4.27 28.28 -10.17
CA ALA A 407 -3.42 27.39 -10.94
C ALA A 407 -4.24 26.75 -12.08
N MET A 408 -3.68 26.72 -13.27
CA MET A 408 -4.20 25.99 -14.41
C MET A 408 -3.05 25.24 -15.07
N ASN A 409 -2.79 24.03 -14.57
CA ASN A 409 -1.64 23.21 -14.95
C ASN A 409 -2.07 22.02 -15.79
N LEU A 410 -1.30 21.71 -16.84
CA LEU A 410 -1.52 20.58 -17.72
C LEU A 410 -0.24 19.77 -17.83
N LEU A 411 -0.22 18.56 -17.30
CA LEU A 411 0.93 17.67 -17.40
C LEU A 411 0.55 16.39 -18.16
N THR A 412 1.26 16.12 -19.25
CA THR A 412 1.23 14.83 -19.93
C THR A 412 2.55 14.10 -19.69
N SER A 413 2.46 12.85 -19.23
CA SER A 413 3.62 11.98 -19.01
C SER A 413 3.44 10.64 -19.74
N LYS A 414 4.38 10.32 -20.64
CA LYS A 414 4.39 9.08 -21.39
C LYS A 414 5.62 8.26 -20.99
N THR A 415 5.41 7.00 -20.67
CA THR A 415 6.49 6.09 -20.28
C THR A 415 6.44 4.83 -21.15
N PHE A 416 7.52 4.58 -21.88
CA PHE A 416 7.75 3.31 -22.58
C PHE A 416 8.89 2.55 -21.91
N SER A 417 8.72 1.24 -21.71
CA SER A 417 9.78 0.39 -21.16
C SER A 417 9.83 -0.94 -21.89
N SER A 418 11.05 -1.42 -22.17
CA SER A 418 11.31 -2.75 -22.70
C SER A 418 12.36 -3.43 -21.83
N GLU A 419 12.02 -4.56 -21.22
CA GLU A 419 12.88 -5.31 -20.30
C GLU A 419 13.00 -6.76 -20.74
N LEU A 420 14.23 -7.24 -20.91
CA LEU A 420 14.56 -8.64 -21.09
C LEU A 420 15.23 -9.15 -19.83
N LYS A 421 14.67 -10.19 -19.21
CA LYS A 421 15.20 -10.77 -17.97
C LYS A 421 15.11 -12.27 -17.94
N SER A 422 16.04 -12.88 -17.21
CA SER A 422 16.12 -14.33 -17.09
C SER A 422 16.45 -14.73 -15.67
N ASP A 423 15.89 -15.86 -15.26
CA ASP A 423 16.22 -16.59 -14.05
C ASP A 423 16.64 -18.01 -14.41
N GLN A 424 17.79 -18.44 -13.91
CA GLN A 424 18.32 -19.79 -14.14
C GLN A 424 18.77 -20.39 -12.83
N THR A 425 18.32 -21.61 -12.56
CA THR A 425 18.70 -22.36 -11.39
C THR A 425 19.57 -23.54 -11.78
N PHE A 426 20.74 -23.70 -11.17
CA PHE A 426 21.62 -24.83 -11.36
C PHE A 426 22.35 -25.18 -10.04
N SER A 427 22.18 -26.42 -9.58
CA SER A 427 22.70 -26.88 -8.29
C SER A 427 22.26 -25.97 -7.14
N SER A 428 23.19 -25.33 -6.45
CA SER A 428 22.95 -24.42 -5.31
C SER A 428 22.86 -22.94 -5.72
N HIS A 429 22.96 -22.62 -7.02
CA HIS A 429 22.92 -21.26 -7.56
C HIS A 429 21.57 -20.92 -8.17
N THR A 430 21.09 -19.70 -7.96
CA THR A 430 20.05 -19.09 -8.77
C THR A 430 20.59 -17.78 -9.33
N PHE A 431 20.94 -17.85 -10.61
CA PHE A 431 21.47 -16.74 -11.36
C PHE A 431 20.34 -15.99 -12.05
N SER A 432 20.33 -14.65 -11.88
CA SER A 432 19.35 -13.77 -12.49
C SER A 432 20.06 -12.62 -13.19
N TRP A 433 19.58 -12.25 -14.37
CA TRP A 433 20.06 -11.08 -15.08
C TRP A 433 18.93 -10.39 -15.84
N GLY A 434 19.13 -9.11 -16.16
CA GLY A 434 18.20 -8.37 -16.98
C GLY A 434 18.80 -7.13 -17.60
N LEU A 435 18.22 -6.75 -18.73
CA LEU A 435 18.50 -5.54 -19.50
C LEU A 435 17.20 -4.77 -19.67
N ARG A 436 17.19 -3.47 -19.39
CA ARG A 436 16.03 -2.61 -19.52
C ARG A 436 16.38 -1.31 -20.21
N TYR A 437 15.55 -0.94 -21.16
CA TYR A 437 15.45 0.40 -21.73
C TYR A 437 14.14 1.03 -21.28
N GLU A 438 14.19 2.29 -20.88
CA GLU A 438 13.00 3.07 -20.53
C GLU A 438 13.14 4.49 -21.08
N ARG A 439 12.04 5.01 -21.62
CA ARG A 439 11.91 6.39 -22.08
C ARG A 439 10.70 7.03 -21.41
N LYS A 440 10.92 8.21 -20.83
CA LYS A 440 9.90 9.06 -20.24
C LYS A 440 9.85 10.40 -20.96
N ASP A 441 8.70 10.74 -21.50
CA ASP A 441 8.45 12.03 -22.15
C ASP A 441 7.46 12.82 -21.28
N TYR A 442 7.82 14.05 -20.95
CA TYR A 442 7.02 14.98 -20.16
C TYR A 442 6.71 16.24 -20.97
N ASN A 443 5.46 16.68 -20.92
CA ASN A 443 5.02 18.00 -21.41
C ASN A 443 4.17 18.64 -20.31
N ASP A 444 4.67 19.73 -19.75
CA ASP A 444 4.08 20.39 -18.57
C ASP A 444 3.86 21.87 -18.90
N ASP A 445 2.63 22.31 -18.85
CA ASP A 445 2.20 23.68 -19.05
C ASP A 445 1.72 24.23 -17.70
N LEU A 446 2.49 25.15 -17.14
CA LEU A 446 2.28 25.73 -15.83
C LEU A 446 1.77 27.14 -15.95
N ASN A 447 0.62 27.42 -15.34
CA ASN A 447 0.08 28.75 -15.20
C ASN A 447 -0.45 28.93 -13.78
N GLU A 448 0.38 29.53 -12.91
CA GLU A 448 0.09 29.69 -11.48
C GLU A 448 0.22 31.14 -11.06
N SER A 449 -0.68 31.60 -10.20
CA SER A 449 -0.65 32.94 -9.61
C SER A 449 -1.07 32.88 -8.14
N TYR A 450 -0.25 33.43 -7.27
CA TYR A 450 -0.55 33.56 -5.85
C TYR A 450 -0.42 35.02 -5.42
N LYS A 451 -1.47 35.59 -4.81
CA LYS A 451 -1.52 36.99 -4.38
C LYS A 451 -2.05 37.09 -2.97
N ILE A 452 -1.45 37.94 -2.17
CA ILE A 452 -1.96 38.33 -0.85
C ILE A 452 -2.17 39.85 -0.90
N GLU A 453 -3.33 40.28 -0.49
CA GLU A 453 -3.69 41.70 -0.32
C GLU A 453 -4.04 41.95 1.14
N GLN A 454 -3.54 43.03 1.68
CA GLN A 454 -3.87 43.46 3.04
C GLN A 454 -4.35 44.90 2.95
N GLU A 455 -5.54 45.19 3.48
CA GLU A 455 -6.18 46.52 3.41
C GLU A 455 -6.21 47.12 1.97
N GLY A 456 -6.34 46.23 0.96
CA GLY A 456 -6.36 46.62 -0.46
C GLY A 456 -4.99 46.87 -1.12
N VAL A 457 -3.89 46.60 -0.37
CA VAL A 457 -2.52 46.71 -0.89
C VAL A 457 -1.93 45.32 -1.08
N LEU A 458 -1.32 45.07 -2.26
CA LEU A 458 -0.56 43.84 -2.51
C LEU A 458 0.63 43.75 -1.56
N VAL A 459 0.73 42.66 -0.81
CA VAL A 459 1.89 42.37 0.04
C VAL A 459 2.99 41.82 -0.81
N ASP A 460 4.14 42.52 -0.86
CA ASP A 460 5.34 42.06 -1.55
C ASP A 460 6.02 40.99 -0.71
N ASN A 461 5.96 39.73 -1.18
CA ASN A 461 6.49 38.55 -0.51
C ASN A 461 7.99 38.30 -0.80
N LYS A 462 8.82 39.35 -0.88
CA LYS A 462 10.27 39.23 -1.18
C LYS A 462 11.02 38.24 -0.29
N ASP A 463 10.55 38.01 0.93
CA ASP A 463 11.20 37.14 1.90
C ASP A 463 10.60 35.71 1.95
N SER A 464 9.62 35.41 1.07
CA SER A 464 9.05 34.06 1.00
C SER A 464 9.70 33.26 -0.11
N PHE A 465 9.78 31.95 0.06
CA PHE A 465 10.14 31.01 -1.00
C PHE A 465 9.24 31.14 -2.26
N TYR A 466 8.10 31.77 -2.12
CA TYR A 466 7.17 32.12 -3.21
C TYR A 466 7.56 33.44 -3.89
N GLN A 467 8.80 33.55 -4.36
CA GLN A 467 9.25 34.76 -5.08
C GLN A 467 8.58 34.95 -6.45
N GLY A 468 7.90 33.94 -6.95
CA GLY A 468 7.17 34.00 -8.23
C GLY A 468 5.67 34.14 -8.02
N ASN A 469 5.15 35.32 -7.90
CA ASN A 469 3.71 35.59 -7.84
C ASN A 469 2.95 35.16 -9.10
N ASN A 470 3.64 34.95 -10.21
CA ASN A 470 3.07 34.49 -11.47
C ASN A 470 4.06 33.56 -12.17
N ILE A 471 3.68 32.33 -12.40
CA ILE A 471 4.40 31.33 -13.19
C ILE A 471 3.61 31.11 -14.49
N SER A 472 4.28 31.24 -15.63
CA SER A 472 3.72 30.88 -16.93
C SER A 472 4.83 30.28 -17.75
N ILE A 473 4.96 28.97 -17.72
CA ILE A 473 6.09 28.22 -18.30
C ILE A 473 5.60 26.94 -18.96
N GLN A 474 6.13 26.66 -20.14
CA GLN A 474 5.95 25.38 -20.82
C GLN A 474 7.27 24.59 -20.81
N ASN A 475 7.26 23.44 -20.18
CA ASN A 475 8.38 22.54 -20.10
C ASN A 475 8.18 21.28 -20.95
N LYS A 476 9.22 20.91 -21.71
CA LYS A 476 9.28 19.64 -22.43
C LYS A 476 10.56 18.93 -22.05
N LEU A 477 10.46 17.69 -21.59
CA LEU A 477 11.62 16.91 -21.18
C LEU A 477 11.44 15.46 -21.59
N ALA A 478 12.43 14.91 -22.27
CA ALA A 478 12.53 13.49 -22.56
C ALA A 478 13.74 12.92 -21.83
N ILE A 479 13.58 11.79 -21.15
CA ILE A 479 14.64 11.16 -20.39
C ILE A 479 14.71 9.69 -20.81
N GLN A 480 15.94 9.20 -21.08
CA GLN A 480 16.21 7.81 -21.42
C GLN A 480 17.04 7.15 -20.32
N TYR A 481 16.63 5.94 -19.95
CA TYR A 481 17.30 5.11 -18.96
C TYR A 481 17.75 3.79 -19.61
N TYR A 482 18.98 3.41 -19.36
CA TYR A 482 19.56 2.13 -19.76
C TYR A 482 20.02 1.42 -18.50
N THR A 483 19.51 0.24 -18.25
CA THR A 483 19.80 -0.48 -17.02
C THR A 483 20.17 -1.91 -17.32
N ALA A 484 21.17 -2.42 -16.60
CA ALA A 484 21.54 -3.84 -16.58
C ALA A 484 21.72 -4.30 -15.15
N TYR A 485 21.36 -5.54 -14.85
CA TYR A 485 21.68 -6.15 -13.56
C TYR A 485 22.10 -7.60 -13.72
N VAL A 486 22.90 -8.05 -12.76
CA VAL A 486 23.26 -9.43 -12.56
C VAL A 486 23.21 -9.75 -11.08
N GLN A 487 22.72 -10.93 -10.75
CA GLN A 487 22.55 -11.37 -9.38
C GLN A 487 22.72 -12.88 -9.30
N ASP A 488 23.44 -13.35 -8.27
CA ASP A 488 23.51 -14.76 -7.92
C ASP A 488 23.08 -14.97 -6.48
N SER A 489 22.20 -15.92 -6.27
CA SER A 489 21.78 -16.38 -4.97
C SER A 489 22.35 -17.77 -4.75
N TYR A 490 23.37 -17.87 -3.92
CA TYR A 490 24.17 -19.05 -3.68
C TYR A 490 23.88 -19.67 -2.31
N GLY A 491 23.40 -20.90 -2.33
CA GLY A 491 23.26 -21.73 -1.11
C GLY A 491 24.62 -22.26 -0.64
N LEU A 492 25.33 -21.48 0.19
CA LEU A 492 26.63 -21.84 0.74
C LEU A 492 26.56 -23.16 1.55
N SER A 493 25.42 -23.38 2.21
CA SER A 493 25.12 -24.61 2.95
C SER A 493 23.61 -24.79 3.08
N ALA A 494 23.17 -25.90 3.70
CA ALA A 494 21.75 -26.10 4.03
C ALA A 494 21.17 -25.02 4.94
N THR A 495 22.02 -24.27 5.65
CA THR A 495 21.66 -23.26 6.65
C THR A 495 21.99 -21.83 6.23
N THR A 496 22.82 -21.63 5.22
CA THR A 496 23.36 -20.31 4.86
C THR A 496 23.13 -20.01 3.39
N ASN A 497 22.57 -18.87 3.09
CA ASN A 497 22.38 -18.35 1.74
C ASN A 497 23.08 -16.99 1.60
N LEU A 498 23.86 -16.85 0.53
CA LEU A 498 24.52 -15.59 0.15
C LEU A 498 23.95 -15.11 -1.18
N GLN A 499 23.50 -13.88 -1.24
CA GLN A 499 23.06 -13.26 -2.47
C GLN A 499 23.94 -12.06 -2.76
N LEU A 500 24.53 -12.06 -3.94
CA LEU A 500 25.34 -10.97 -4.47
C LEU A 500 24.66 -10.43 -5.72
N GLY A 501 24.59 -9.13 -5.83
CA GLY A 501 23.99 -8.48 -6.97
C GLY A 501 24.71 -7.20 -7.35
N LEU A 502 24.75 -6.94 -8.64
CA LEU A 502 25.28 -5.71 -9.21
C LEU A 502 24.27 -5.15 -10.20
N ARG A 503 23.97 -3.86 -10.07
CA ARG A 503 23.11 -3.12 -10.99
C ARG A 503 23.87 -1.92 -11.52
N GLY A 504 23.86 -1.76 -12.86
CA GLY A 504 24.36 -0.58 -13.54
C GLY A 504 23.21 0.13 -14.23
N SER A 505 23.12 1.46 -14.10
CA SER A 505 22.18 2.27 -14.86
C SER A 505 22.83 3.52 -15.41
N TYR A 506 22.39 3.95 -16.59
CA TYR A 506 22.77 5.21 -17.22
C TYR A 506 21.52 6.01 -17.51
N ASN A 507 21.58 7.29 -17.25
CA ASN A 507 20.50 8.25 -17.47
C ASN A 507 21.06 9.41 -18.30
N ASP A 508 20.40 9.76 -19.41
CA ASP A 508 20.86 10.81 -20.33
C ASP A 508 20.66 12.23 -19.78
N LEU A 509 19.77 12.43 -18.80
CA LEU A 509 19.58 13.72 -18.13
C LEU A 509 20.76 14.06 -17.23
N SER A 510 21.06 13.20 -16.25
CA SER A 510 22.19 13.41 -15.31
C SER A 510 23.54 13.08 -15.96
N LYS A 511 23.57 12.35 -17.08
CA LYS A 511 24.76 11.85 -17.80
C LYS A 511 25.72 11.07 -16.89
N GLU A 512 25.14 10.33 -15.92
CA GLU A 512 25.91 9.55 -14.97
C GLU A 512 25.73 8.05 -15.21
N PHE A 513 26.82 7.32 -15.09
CA PHE A 513 26.78 5.86 -14.95
C PHE A 513 26.76 5.51 -13.47
N LEU A 514 25.68 4.90 -13.03
CA LEU A 514 25.41 4.57 -11.64
C LEU A 514 25.64 3.09 -11.40
N LEU A 515 26.49 2.74 -10.43
CA LEU A 515 26.78 1.37 -10.08
C LEU A 515 26.30 1.08 -8.66
N SER A 516 25.48 0.04 -8.50
CA SER A 516 24.78 -0.30 -7.26
C SER A 516 25.05 -1.76 -6.85
N PRO A 517 26.18 -2.03 -6.15
CA PRO A 517 26.44 -3.35 -5.57
C PRO A 517 25.53 -3.62 -4.37
N ARG A 518 25.10 -4.87 -4.20
CA ARG A 518 24.22 -5.31 -3.11
C ARG A 518 24.62 -6.69 -2.62
N LEU A 519 24.51 -6.87 -1.32
CA LEU A 519 24.77 -8.13 -0.62
C LEU A 519 23.63 -8.43 0.36
N LEU A 520 23.20 -9.68 0.38
CA LEU A 520 22.32 -10.23 1.41
C LEU A 520 22.93 -11.55 1.89
N LEU A 521 23.06 -11.68 3.20
CA LEU A 521 23.44 -12.92 3.88
C LEU A 521 22.29 -13.34 4.78
N ALA A 522 21.82 -14.58 4.63
CA ALA A 522 20.81 -15.17 5.48
C ALA A 522 21.34 -16.46 6.11
N TYR A 523 21.17 -16.56 7.42
CA TYR A 523 21.62 -17.72 8.19
C TYR A 523 20.47 -18.28 9.03
N ARG A 524 20.16 -19.56 8.85
CA ARG A 524 19.20 -20.33 9.63
C ARG A 524 19.94 -21.45 10.37
N PRO A 525 20.19 -21.36 11.68
CA PRO A 525 20.81 -22.43 12.45
C PRO A 525 20.02 -23.73 12.32
N ALA A 526 20.74 -24.87 12.23
CA ALA A 526 20.13 -26.19 12.23
C ALA A 526 19.32 -26.42 13.52
N ARG A 527 18.12 -26.98 13.39
CA ARG A 527 17.20 -27.26 14.52
C ARG A 527 16.75 -26.01 15.30
N ASN A 528 16.78 -24.83 14.70
CA ASN A 528 16.36 -23.58 15.32
C ASN A 528 15.31 -22.87 14.47
N ASN A 529 14.32 -22.26 15.13
CA ASN A 529 13.25 -21.48 14.51
C ASN A 529 13.66 -20.02 14.26
N LYS A 530 14.96 -19.73 14.20
CA LYS A 530 15.52 -18.40 14.01
C LYS A 530 16.09 -18.26 12.60
N ILE A 531 15.96 -17.07 12.04
CA ILE A 531 16.61 -16.65 10.78
C ILE A 531 17.28 -15.31 11.04
N PHE A 532 18.59 -15.27 10.85
CA PHE A 532 19.37 -14.04 10.88
C PHE A 532 19.57 -13.54 9.45
N ARG A 533 19.40 -12.24 9.24
CA ARG A 533 19.65 -11.58 7.95
C ARG A 533 20.57 -10.41 8.13
N PHE A 534 21.46 -10.24 7.18
CA PHE A 534 22.30 -9.06 7.06
C PHE A 534 22.23 -8.57 5.60
N THR A 535 21.97 -7.29 5.40
CA THR A 535 21.97 -6.69 4.07
C THR A 535 22.84 -5.44 4.06
N THR A 536 23.55 -5.24 2.96
CA THR A 536 24.23 -3.98 2.70
C THR A 536 24.28 -3.70 1.20
N GLY A 537 24.26 -2.43 0.83
CA GLY A 537 24.31 -2.07 -0.57
C GLY A 537 24.20 -0.57 -0.87
N VAL A 538 24.46 -0.25 -2.12
CA VAL A 538 24.29 1.08 -2.68
C VAL A 538 23.00 1.14 -3.48
N TYR A 539 22.19 2.15 -3.24
CA TYR A 539 20.92 2.41 -3.90
C TYR A 539 20.98 3.82 -4.48
N GLN A 540 20.64 3.96 -5.75
CA GLN A 540 20.75 5.24 -6.43
C GLN A 540 19.43 5.54 -7.14
N GLN A 541 19.04 6.81 -7.15
CA GLN A 541 17.83 7.27 -7.80
C GLN A 541 18.18 8.45 -8.70
N ALA A 542 18.09 8.23 -10.00
CA ALA A 542 18.23 9.31 -10.97
C ALA A 542 17.11 10.34 -10.80
N PRO A 543 17.37 11.62 -11.05
CA PRO A 543 16.35 12.65 -10.97
C PRO A 543 15.24 12.41 -12.01
N ASP A 544 14.01 12.67 -11.62
CA ASP A 544 12.84 12.67 -12.49
C ASP A 544 12.36 14.10 -12.76
N TYR A 545 11.35 14.26 -13.60
CA TYR A 545 10.82 15.57 -14.00
C TYR A 545 10.48 16.46 -12.80
N ARG A 546 9.81 15.93 -11.77
CA ARG A 546 9.39 16.74 -10.61
C ARG A 546 10.55 17.15 -9.71
N SER A 547 11.56 16.31 -9.58
CA SER A 547 12.72 16.58 -8.73
C SER A 547 13.70 17.60 -9.35
N VAL A 548 13.64 17.80 -10.65
CA VAL A 548 14.46 18.83 -11.35
C VAL A 548 13.74 20.15 -11.53
N ARG A 549 12.46 20.23 -11.23
CA ARG A 549 11.65 21.44 -11.33
C ARG A 549 11.71 22.26 -10.04
N ASP A 550 12.16 23.48 -10.11
CA ASP A 550 12.19 24.42 -8.99
C ASP A 550 10.83 25.08 -8.72
N PHE A 551 10.78 25.99 -7.73
CA PHE A 551 9.56 26.71 -7.35
C PHE A 551 9.04 27.68 -8.42
N ASN A 552 9.91 28.13 -9.32
CA ASN A 552 9.54 29.02 -10.42
C ASN A 552 9.15 28.25 -11.68
N GLY A 553 9.09 26.93 -11.62
CA GLY A 553 8.79 26.06 -12.75
C GLY A 553 9.99 25.78 -13.66
N MET A 554 11.19 26.32 -13.35
CA MET A 554 12.40 26.13 -14.15
C MET A 554 13.02 24.75 -13.90
N LEU A 555 13.62 24.15 -14.95
CA LEU A 555 14.25 22.84 -14.87
C LEU A 555 15.76 22.96 -14.62
N ASN A 556 16.24 22.36 -13.54
CA ASN A 556 17.67 22.15 -13.30
C ASN A 556 18.14 20.84 -13.96
N LEU A 557 18.59 20.92 -15.20
CA LEU A 557 19.05 19.76 -15.97
C LEU A 557 20.42 19.23 -15.53
N ASN A 558 21.10 19.92 -14.62
CA ASN A 558 22.41 19.51 -14.09
C ASN A 558 22.29 18.68 -12.79
N GLN A 559 21.06 18.39 -12.36
CA GLN A 559 20.80 17.65 -11.14
C GLN A 559 21.39 16.25 -11.20
N LYS A 560 22.11 15.86 -10.16
CA LYS A 560 22.77 14.54 -10.05
C LYS A 560 21.87 13.52 -9.36
N ALA A 561 22.16 12.23 -9.62
CA ALA A 561 21.45 11.14 -8.97
C ALA A 561 21.66 11.15 -7.45
N GLN A 562 20.57 10.99 -6.71
CA GLN A 562 20.58 10.79 -5.28
C GLN A 562 21.13 9.41 -4.93
N ARG A 563 21.81 9.26 -3.79
CA ARG A 563 22.47 8.02 -3.38
C ARG A 563 22.20 7.69 -1.92
N ALA A 564 21.94 6.41 -1.66
CA ALA A 564 21.80 5.85 -0.32
C ALA A 564 22.75 4.66 -0.13
N TYR A 565 23.51 4.67 0.96
CA TYR A 565 24.27 3.53 1.47
C TYR A 565 23.47 2.91 2.60
N ASN A 566 22.91 1.74 2.37
CA ASN A 566 21.95 1.11 3.28
C ASN A 566 22.55 -0.17 3.87
N THR A 567 22.47 -0.31 5.20
CA THR A 567 22.89 -1.52 5.91
C THR A 567 21.81 -1.88 6.93
N SER A 568 21.44 -3.16 7.00
CA SER A 568 20.50 -3.65 8.01
C SER A 568 20.86 -5.04 8.52
N ALA A 569 20.45 -5.31 9.76
CA ALA A 569 20.56 -6.63 10.39
C ALA A 569 19.20 -7.00 11.01
N GLY A 570 18.70 -8.19 10.68
CA GLY A 570 17.38 -8.65 11.07
C GLY A 570 17.40 -10.03 11.72
N LEU A 571 16.41 -10.28 12.59
CA LEU A 571 16.13 -11.56 13.23
C LEU A 571 14.65 -11.87 13.08
N ASP A 572 14.35 -13.05 12.53
CA ASP A 572 13.03 -13.67 12.62
C ASP A 572 13.09 -14.85 13.57
N TYR A 573 12.12 -14.94 14.47
CA TYR A 573 11.99 -16.03 15.43
C TYR A 573 10.55 -16.52 15.46
N ALA A 574 10.34 -17.78 15.05
CA ALA A 574 9.06 -18.47 15.17
C ALA A 574 9.02 -19.23 16.49
N PHE A 575 7.97 -19.04 17.27
CA PHE A 575 7.77 -19.66 18.59
C PHE A 575 6.31 -20.05 18.79
N ASP A 576 6.09 -21.02 19.67
CA ASP A 576 4.74 -21.40 20.04
C ASP A 576 4.27 -20.56 21.24
N GLY A 577 3.10 -19.94 21.11
CA GLY A 577 2.48 -19.10 22.12
C GLY A 577 0.97 -19.08 21.93
N LEU A 578 0.21 -18.99 23.03
CA LEU A 578 -1.26 -19.00 23.03
C LEU A 578 -1.89 -20.22 22.33
N GLY A 579 -1.16 -21.36 22.31
CA GLY A 579 -1.60 -22.57 21.63
C GLY A 579 -1.48 -22.53 20.09
N THR A 580 -0.82 -21.53 19.54
CA THR A 580 -0.62 -21.32 18.12
C THR A 580 0.84 -20.95 17.80
N ARG A 581 1.17 -20.88 16.52
CA ARG A 581 2.52 -20.49 16.08
C ARG A 581 2.59 -19.00 15.81
N LEU A 582 3.43 -18.31 16.56
CA LEU A 582 3.67 -16.87 16.45
C LEU A 582 5.06 -16.61 15.84
N LYS A 583 5.22 -15.45 15.22
CA LYS A 583 6.49 -14.99 14.66
C LYS A 583 6.85 -13.63 15.24
N PHE A 584 8.01 -13.54 15.86
CA PHE A 584 8.67 -12.28 16.19
C PHE A 584 9.66 -11.94 15.07
N SER A 585 9.67 -10.69 14.65
CA SER A 585 10.64 -10.14 13.70
C SER A 585 11.21 -8.84 14.24
N SER A 586 12.51 -8.66 14.13
CA SER A 586 13.19 -7.40 14.45
C SER A 586 14.24 -7.08 13.40
N GLU A 587 14.41 -5.80 13.11
CA GLU A 587 15.43 -5.32 12.18
C GLU A 587 15.97 -3.98 12.67
N VAL A 588 17.29 -3.84 12.72
CA VAL A 588 17.98 -2.57 12.92
C VAL A 588 18.62 -2.13 11.62
N TYR A 589 18.61 -0.83 11.34
CA TYR A 589 19.10 -0.31 10.07
C TYR A 589 19.79 1.05 10.22
N PHE A 590 20.73 1.28 9.31
CA PHE A 590 21.39 2.57 9.09
C PHE A 590 21.44 2.87 7.59
N LYS A 591 21.08 4.09 7.21
CA LYS A 591 21.08 4.60 5.84
C LYS A 591 21.80 5.94 5.82
N TYR A 592 22.93 6.02 5.14
CA TYR A 592 23.59 7.28 4.82
C TYR A 592 23.12 7.75 3.45
N LEU A 593 22.78 9.03 3.34
CA LEU A 593 22.18 9.67 2.18
C LEU A 593 23.11 10.74 1.65
N ASP A 594 23.37 10.69 0.36
CA ASP A 594 24.28 11.60 -0.34
C ASP A 594 23.58 12.19 -1.57
N ARG A 595 23.90 13.44 -1.90
CA ARG A 595 23.31 14.17 -3.04
C ARG A 595 21.79 14.18 -3.04
N LEU A 596 21.18 14.29 -1.85
CA LEU A 596 19.74 14.44 -1.73
C LEU A 596 19.28 15.73 -2.40
N ILE A 597 18.12 15.68 -3.04
CA ILE A 597 17.40 16.88 -3.47
C ILE A 597 16.45 17.23 -2.34
N PRO A 598 16.70 18.34 -1.61
CA PRO A 598 15.82 18.74 -0.52
C PRO A 598 14.44 19.09 -1.04
N TYR A 599 13.44 18.92 -0.19
CA TYR A 599 12.07 19.29 -0.50
C TYR A 599 11.37 19.83 0.73
N MET A 600 10.31 20.58 0.51
CA MET A 600 9.38 21.02 1.54
C MET A 600 7.95 20.63 1.22
N MET A 601 7.12 20.59 2.28
CA MET A 601 5.69 20.36 2.13
C MET A 601 4.97 21.72 2.15
N ASP A 602 4.38 22.07 1.03
CA ASP A 602 3.53 23.24 0.92
C ASP A 602 2.07 22.79 0.95
N ASN A 603 1.41 23.07 2.09
CA ASN A 603 0.10 22.50 2.41
C ASN A 603 0.17 20.96 2.30
N VAL A 604 -0.19 20.38 1.15
CA VAL A 604 -0.18 18.95 0.87
C VAL A 604 0.69 18.60 -0.33
N ARG A 605 1.29 19.61 -0.97
CA ARG A 605 2.13 19.45 -2.15
C ARG A 605 3.59 19.34 -1.76
N LEU A 606 4.29 18.43 -2.42
CA LEU A 606 5.72 18.27 -2.28
C LEU A 606 6.42 19.16 -3.33
N LYS A 607 7.22 20.12 -2.86
CA LYS A 607 7.99 21.04 -3.69
C LYS A 607 9.47 20.79 -3.49
N TYR A 608 10.20 20.51 -4.57
CA TYR A 608 11.64 20.27 -4.53
C TYR A 608 12.44 21.58 -4.63
N LEU A 609 13.50 21.66 -3.84
CA LEU A 609 14.55 22.66 -3.92
C LEU A 609 15.57 22.20 -4.97
N ALA A 610 15.20 22.20 -6.25
CA ALA A 610 15.97 21.60 -7.33
C ALA A 610 17.36 22.21 -7.56
N ALA A 611 17.62 23.40 -7.02
CA ALA A 611 18.95 24.06 -7.08
C ALA A 611 19.87 23.61 -5.94
N ASP A 612 19.34 22.96 -4.91
CA ASP A 612 20.07 22.63 -3.70
C ASP A 612 20.48 21.16 -3.66
N GLU A 613 21.52 20.85 -2.88
CA GLU A 613 22.00 19.52 -2.59
C GLU A 613 22.11 19.33 -1.09
N ALA A 614 21.73 18.17 -0.60
CA ALA A 614 21.85 17.81 0.80
C ALA A 614 22.52 16.46 0.98
N LYS A 615 23.07 16.25 2.17
CA LYS A 615 23.46 14.94 2.72
C LYS A 615 22.58 14.62 3.91
N GLY A 616 22.46 13.34 4.26
CA GLY A 616 21.60 12.98 5.37
C GLY A 616 21.89 11.60 5.91
N TYR A 617 21.17 11.23 6.95
CA TYR A 617 21.18 9.87 7.47
C TYR A 617 19.85 9.52 8.11
N THR A 618 19.57 8.22 8.11
CA THR A 618 18.45 7.64 8.82
C THR A 618 18.91 6.39 9.54
N TYR A 619 18.53 6.24 10.79
CA TYR A 619 18.74 5.00 11.54
C TYR A 619 17.48 4.67 12.33
N GLY A 620 17.31 3.38 12.63
CA GLY A 620 16.15 2.95 13.38
C GLY A 620 16.12 1.47 13.67
N ALA A 621 15.03 1.07 14.34
CA ALA A 621 14.75 -0.30 14.69
C ALA A 621 13.25 -0.59 14.51
N ASP A 622 12.96 -1.70 13.86
CA ASP A 622 11.60 -2.19 13.61
C ASP A 622 11.37 -3.49 14.37
N PHE A 623 10.20 -3.62 14.99
CA PHE A 623 9.79 -4.81 15.73
C PHE A 623 8.37 -5.21 15.31
N SER A 624 8.14 -6.51 15.20
CA SER A 624 6.84 -7.06 14.84
C SER A 624 6.59 -8.40 15.54
N VAL A 625 5.40 -8.56 16.09
CA VAL A 625 4.87 -9.85 16.51
C VAL A 625 3.60 -10.11 15.73
N GLY A 626 3.51 -11.26 15.06
CA GLY A 626 2.34 -11.61 14.27
C GLY A 626 2.10 -13.12 14.26
N GLY A 627 0.87 -13.52 13.97
CA GLY A 627 0.44 -14.89 13.89
C GLY A 627 -1.05 -15.05 14.23
N GLU A 628 -1.44 -16.26 14.49
CA GLU A 628 -2.82 -16.58 14.88
C GLU A 628 -2.99 -16.43 16.40
N PHE A 629 -3.23 -15.20 16.88
CA PHE A 629 -3.57 -14.97 18.29
C PHE A 629 -4.93 -15.60 18.65
N VAL A 630 -5.80 -15.67 17.68
CA VAL A 630 -7.02 -16.47 17.67
C VAL A 630 -6.90 -17.46 16.53
N LYS A 631 -7.21 -18.71 16.75
CA LYS A 631 -7.07 -19.78 15.76
C LYS A 631 -7.73 -19.41 14.44
N ASP A 632 -7.02 -19.58 13.32
CA ASP A 632 -7.41 -19.24 11.95
C ASP A 632 -7.67 -17.74 11.70
N LEU A 633 -7.24 -16.83 12.60
CA LEU A 633 -7.32 -15.39 12.47
C LEU A 633 -5.96 -14.75 12.69
N LEU A 634 -5.39 -14.19 11.64
CA LEU A 634 -4.09 -13.52 11.72
C LEU A 634 -4.22 -12.15 12.37
N SER A 635 -3.35 -11.87 13.31
CA SER A 635 -3.22 -10.57 13.96
C SER A 635 -1.76 -10.18 14.06
N TYR A 636 -1.46 -8.90 14.17
CA TYR A 636 -0.10 -8.42 14.33
C TYR A 636 -0.02 -7.12 15.12
N PHE A 637 1.11 -6.96 15.80
CA PHE A 637 1.51 -5.77 16.54
C PHE A 637 2.90 -5.37 16.04
N ARG A 638 3.07 -4.10 15.70
CA ARG A 638 4.30 -3.58 15.12
C ARG A 638 4.65 -2.25 15.73
N VAL A 639 5.93 -2.03 15.99
CA VAL A 639 6.46 -0.76 16.44
C VAL A 639 7.77 -0.48 15.72
N SER A 640 7.96 0.78 15.33
CA SER A 640 9.17 1.27 14.67
C SER A 640 9.67 2.52 15.35
N PHE A 641 10.96 2.59 15.54
CA PHE A 641 11.68 3.75 16.05
C PHE A 641 12.66 4.22 14.99
N MET A 642 12.67 5.50 14.67
CA MET A 642 13.61 6.04 13.69
C MET A 642 14.03 7.47 13.98
N SER A 643 15.13 7.87 13.36
CA SER A 643 15.56 9.25 13.25
C SER A 643 16.09 9.52 11.86
N ALA A 644 15.54 10.53 11.19
CA ALA A 644 15.95 10.96 9.85
C ALA A 644 16.34 12.43 9.85
N LYS A 645 17.60 12.73 9.50
CA LYS A 645 18.14 14.08 9.45
C LYS A 645 18.80 14.36 8.10
N GLN A 646 18.82 15.63 7.72
CA GLN A 646 19.51 16.13 6.53
C GLN A 646 20.19 17.44 6.80
N ASP A 647 21.27 17.70 6.06
CA ASP A 647 22.07 18.92 6.07
C ASP A 647 22.14 19.45 4.64
N VAL A 648 21.49 20.57 4.38
CA VAL A 648 21.51 21.23 3.07
C VAL A 648 22.81 22.00 2.93
N LYS A 649 23.46 21.81 1.81
CA LYS A 649 24.75 22.40 1.54
C LYS A 649 24.68 23.93 1.54
N ASN A 650 25.61 24.56 2.26
CA ASN A 650 25.79 26.02 2.31
C ASN A 650 24.67 26.82 3.00
N ASP A 651 23.72 26.19 3.69
CA ASP A 651 22.71 26.94 4.44
C ASP A 651 23.14 27.34 5.85
N GLY A 652 24.27 26.80 6.36
CA GLY A 652 24.81 27.11 7.67
C GLY A 652 24.03 26.56 8.86
N LEU A 653 22.92 25.81 8.63
CA LEU A 653 22.03 25.34 9.69
C LEU A 653 22.37 23.92 10.20
N GLY A 654 23.27 23.19 9.48
CA GLY A 654 23.68 21.85 9.86
C GLY A 654 22.56 20.81 9.73
N TYR A 655 22.64 19.73 10.51
CA TYR A 655 21.67 18.63 10.44
C TYR A 655 20.34 18.97 11.12
N LEU A 656 19.29 19.17 10.34
CA LEU A 656 17.90 19.29 10.79
C LEU A 656 17.08 18.04 10.47
N LYS A 657 15.93 17.89 11.10
CA LYS A 657 15.01 16.77 10.81
C LYS A 657 14.52 16.82 9.35
N ARG A 658 14.43 15.66 8.71
CA ARG A 658 13.76 15.55 7.42
C ARG A 658 12.24 15.71 7.60
N PRO A 659 11.49 16.16 6.57
CA PRO A 659 10.04 16.26 6.62
C PRO A 659 9.32 14.95 6.97
N THR A 660 9.99 13.82 6.76
CA THR A 660 9.51 12.46 7.04
C THR A 660 10.02 11.89 8.36
N ASP A 661 10.68 12.69 9.24
CA ASP A 661 11.21 12.24 10.52
C ASP A 661 10.09 11.98 11.54
N GLN A 662 9.45 10.82 11.45
CA GLN A 662 8.44 10.35 12.40
C GLN A 662 9.08 9.35 13.37
N ARG A 663 9.39 9.82 14.58
CA ARG A 663 10.23 9.12 15.57
C ARG A 663 9.70 7.78 16.02
N VAL A 664 8.40 7.66 16.18
CA VAL A 664 7.74 6.46 16.69
C VAL A 664 6.51 6.19 15.85
N ASN A 665 6.42 4.97 15.32
CA ASN A 665 5.24 4.46 14.64
C ASN A 665 4.80 3.18 15.33
N PHE A 666 3.49 3.06 15.58
CA PHE A 666 2.88 1.86 16.10
C PHE A 666 1.68 1.50 15.24
N SER A 667 1.54 0.21 14.93
CA SER A 667 0.36 -0.33 14.28
C SER A 667 -0.04 -1.66 14.89
N ALA A 668 -1.34 -1.86 15.03
CA ALA A 668 -1.89 -3.14 15.45
C ALA A 668 -3.11 -3.47 14.59
N TYR A 669 -3.19 -4.71 14.16
CA TYR A 669 -4.39 -5.28 13.56
C TYR A 669 -4.74 -6.54 14.32
N PHE A 670 -5.94 -6.59 14.87
CA PHE A 670 -6.42 -7.69 15.69
C PHE A 670 -7.76 -8.18 15.18
N GLN A 671 -7.90 -9.49 15.08
CA GLN A 671 -9.14 -10.16 14.71
C GLN A 671 -9.57 -11.14 15.79
N ASP A 672 -10.88 -11.21 16.03
CA ASP A 672 -11.48 -12.16 16.94
C ASP A 672 -12.86 -12.61 16.44
N ARG A 673 -13.36 -13.70 17.03
CA ARG A 673 -14.70 -14.23 16.82
C ARG A 673 -15.64 -13.79 17.95
N LEU A 674 -16.77 -13.19 17.56
CA LEU A 674 -17.78 -12.80 18.52
C LEU A 674 -18.63 -13.99 18.93
N LEU A 675 -18.99 -14.07 20.22
CA LEU A 675 -19.89 -15.08 20.77
C LEU A 675 -19.47 -16.54 20.48
N ASN A 676 -18.16 -16.79 20.30
CA ASN A 676 -17.62 -18.08 19.88
C ASN A 676 -18.22 -18.63 18.56
N SER A 677 -18.82 -17.72 17.77
CA SER A 677 -19.42 -18.09 16.47
C SER A 677 -18.40 -17.85 15.35
N PRO A 678 -18.11 -18.84 14.52
CA PRO A 678 -17.16 -18.68 13.41
C PRO A 678 -17.65 -17.69 12.35
N THR A 679 -18.96 -17.39 12.30
CA THR A 679 -19.57 -16.51 11.31
C THR A 679 -19.54 -15.03 11.65
N TYR A 680 -19.31 -14.69 12.91
CA TYR A 680 -19.21 -13.30 13.37
C TYR A 680 -17.79 -12.98 13.79
N LYS A 681 -17.19 -11.97 13.16
CA LYS A 681 -15.83 -11.54 13.45
C LYS A 681 -15.79 -10.05 13.79
N VAL A 682 -14.86 -9.69 14.64
CA VAL A 682 -14.49 -8.31 14.93
C VAL A 682 -13.09 -8.05 14.39
N HIS A 683 -12.89 -6.86 13.85
CA HIS A 683 -11.63 -6.41 13.26
C HIS A 683 -11.26 -5.07 13.88
N LEU A 684 -10.13 -4.97 14.51
CA LEU A 684 -9.63 -3.73 15.12
C LEU A 684 -8.32 -3.33 14.45
N SER A 685 -8.26 -2.11 13.96
CA SER A 685 -7.04 -1.49 13.42
C SER A 685 -6.66 -0.28 14.24
N LEU A 686 -5.44 -0.26 14.78
CA LEU A 686 -4.88 0.84 15.53
C LEU A 686 -3.65 1.37 14.82
N LEU A 687 -3.58 2.68 14.64
CA LEU A 687 -2.44 3.37 14.04
C LEU A 687 -2.03 4.55 14.92
N TYR A 688 -0.73 4.67 15.15
CA TYR A 688 -0.11 5.79 15.82
C TYR A 688 1.16 6.19 15.08
N GLY A 689 1.31 7.47 14.82
CA GLY A 689 2.54 8.09 14.33
C GLY A 689 2.88 9.31 15.16
N SER A 690 4.12 9.41 15.65
CA SER A 690 4.54 10.60 16.38
C SER A 690 4.52 11.86 15.50
N GLN A 691 4.73 13.01 16.09
CA GLN A 691 4.76 14.30 15.41
C GLN A 691 5.71 14.31 14.21
N LEU A 692 5.31 15.05 13.17
CA LEU A 692 6.14 15.31 11.98
C LEU A 692 6.65 16.77 12.00
N PRO A 693 7.92 17.03 11.65
CA PRO A 693 8.43 18.39 11.51
C PRO A 693 7.75 19.06 10.30
N VAL A 694 7.37 20.31 10.46
CA VAL A 694 6.84 21.14 9.39
C VAL A 694 7.42 22.54 9.50
N GLY A 695 7.83 23.12 8.39
CA GLY A 695 8.32 24.49 8.33
C GLY A 695 7.24 25.49 7.97
N SER A 696 7.40 26.71 8.44
CA SER A 696 6.66 27.85 7.94
C SER A 696 7.16 28.23 6.52
N PRO A 697 6.30 28.64 5.58
CA PRO A 697 6.71 29.09 4.25
C PRO A 697 7.65 30.29 4.24
N LEU A 698 7.75 31.04 5.34
CA LEU A 698 8.71 32.15 5.49
C LEU A 698 10.07 31.70 6.03
N ALA A 699 10.14 30.52 6.62
CA ALA A 699 11.43 30.02 7.06
C ALA A 699 12.26 29.62 5.84
N ALA A 700 13.50 30.06 5.77
CA ALA A 700 14.42 29.70 4.70
C ALA A 700 14.62 28.18 4.59
N ARG A 701 14.30 27.43 5.63
CA ARG A 701 14.34 25.98 5.72
C ARG A 701 13.47 25.49 6.88
N TYR A 702 13.12 24.20 6.87
CA TYR A 702 12.50 23.53 8.02
C TYR A 702 13.23 23.86 9.30
N SER A 703 12.52 24.49 10.23
CA SER A 703 12.96 24.61 11.61
C SER A 703 12.37 23.45 12.42
N ASP A 704 13.03 23.04 13.49
CA ASP A 704 12.50 22.05 14.43
C ASP A 704 11.40 22.65 15.35
N ASP A 705 10.98 23.89 15.10
CA ASP A 705 10.17 24.69 16.01
C ASP A 705 8.66 24.43 15.85
N PHE A 706 8.24 23.89 14.71
CA PHE A 706 6.84 23.61 14.45
C PHE A 706 6.61 22.15 14.01
N HIS A 707 5.50 21.55 14.47
CA HIS A 707 5.21 20.14 14.23
C HIS A 707 3.73 19.92 13.89
N ILE A 708 3.47 19.01 12.97
CA ILE A 708 2.15 18.40 12.85
C ILE A 708 1.95 17.48 14.07
N PRO A 709 0.82 17.60 14.81
CA PRO A 709 0.53 16.75 15.94
C PRO A 709 0.57 15.25 15.60
N ALA A 710 0.79 14.42 16.64
CA ALA A 710 0.82 12.98 16.48
C ALA A 710 -0.46 12.43 15.85
N TYR A 711 -0.31 11.62 14.81
CA TYR A 711 -1.40 10.91 14.17
C TYR A 711 -1.88 9.77 15.06
N LYS A 712 -3.19 9.68 15.30
CA LYS A 712 -3.81 8.66 16.16
C LYS A 712 -5.11 8.20 15.54
N ARG A 713 -5.26 6.89 15.33
CA ARG A 713 -6.45 6.35 14.70
C ARG A 713 -6.80 4.98 15.25
N ALA A 714 -8.08 4.77 15.48
CA ALA A 714 -8.68 3.49 15.81
C ALA A 714 -9.87 3.26 14.89
N ASP A 715 -9.85 2.17 14.12
CA ASP A 715 -10.95 1.75 13.27
C ASP A 715 -11.43 0.38 13.73
N ILE A 716 -12.74 0.18 13.82
CA ILE A 716 -13.34 -1.09 14.20
C ILE A 716 -14.33 -1.55 13.12
N GLY A 717 -14.29 -2.84 12.81
CA GLY A 717 -15.22 -3.48 11.88
C GLY A 717 -15.84 -4.73 12.50
N PHE A 718 -17.07 -4.97 12.15
CA PHE A 718 -17.78 -6.21 12.44
C PHE A 718 -18.17 -6.85 11.11
N SER A 719 -17.95 -8.14 10.97
CA SER A 719 -18.36 -8.88 9.80
C SER A 719 -19.21 -10.08 10.15
N LYS A 720 -20.14 -10.41 9.24
CA LYS A 720 -20.92 -11.63 9.30
C LYS A 720 -20.87 -12.34 7.95
N ASP A 721 -20.49 -13.60 7.97
CA ASP A 721 -20.63 -14.49 6.84
C ASP A 721 -21.97 -15.23 6.91
N PHE A 722 -22.81 -15.09 5.88
CA PHE A 722 -24.14 -15.68 5.80
C PHE A 722 -24.16 -17.05 5.15
N LEU A 723 -23.11 -17.43 4.42
CA LEU A 723 -23.00 -18.67 3.67
C LEU A 723 -21.87 -19.59 4.15
N ASP A 724 -21.25 -19.26 5.27
CA ASP A 724 -20.27 -20.11 5.91
C ASP A 724 -20.85 -21.51 6.19
N ASP A 725 -20.01 -22.55 6.11
CA ASP A 725 -20.38 -23.93 6.37
C ASP A 725 -20.88 -24.18 7.79
N PHE A 726 -20.56 -23.27 8.72
CA PHE A 726 -21.08 -23.27 10.10
C PHE A 726 -22.47 -22.59 10.22
N SER A 727 -23.01 -22.02 9.16
CA SER A 727 -24.32 -21.40 9.16
C SER A 727 -25.42 -22.48 9.18
N ILE A 728 -26.26 -22.49 10.23
CA ILE A 728 -27.28 -23.53 10.49
C ILE A 728 -28.38 -23.50 9.43
N LYS A 729 -28.71 -22.34 8.89
CA LYS A 729 -29.64 -22.16 7.78
C LYS A 729 -29.05 -21.19 6.76
N LYS A 730 -28.61 -21.71 5.62
CA LYS A 730 -28.22 -20.88 4.49
C LYS A 730 -29.48 -20.38 3.80
N PRO A 731 -29.63 -19.06 3.53
CA PRO A 731 -30.76 -18.56 2.74
C PRO A 731 -30.74 -19.22 1.34
N VAL A 732 -31.80 -19.92 0.97
CA VAL A 732 -31.87 -20.77 -0.26
C VAL A 732 -31.52 -19.95 -1.51
N PHE A 733 -32.02 -18.72 -1.62
CA PHE A 733 -31.74 -17.84 -2.74
C PHE A 733 -30.26 -17.47 -2.82
N LEU A 734 -29.64 -17.11 -1.72
CA LEU A 734 -28.21 -16.73 -1.68
C LEU A 734 -27.31 -17.94 -1.94
N ASP A 735 -27.60 -19.09 -1.31
CA ASP A 735 -26.82 -20.31 -1.51
C ASP A 735 -26.91 -20.85 -2.94
N LYS A 736 -27.98 -20.53 -3.70
CA LYS A 736 -28.11 -20.93 -5.10
C LYS A 736 -27.08 -20.24 -6.00
N TYR A 737 -26.80 -18.95 -5.80
CA TYR A 737 -25.98 -18.13 -6.72
C TYR A 737 -24.60 -17.79 -6.18
N PHE A 738 -24.41 -17.78 -4.85
CA PHE A 738 -23.18 -17.32 -4.23
C PHE A 738 -22.49 -18.43 -3.43
N SER A 739 -21.16 -18.47 -3.51
CA SER A 739 -20.31 -19.32 -2.69
C SER A 739 -19.96 -18.69 -1.34
N SER A 740 -19.98 -17.35 -1.27
CA SER A 740 -19.78 -16.59 -0.03
C SER A 740 -20.57 -15.30 -0.10
N PHE A 741 -21.14 -14.89 1.04
CA PHE A 741 -21.78 -13.60 1.23
C PHE A 741 -21.42 -13.07 2.61
N THR A 742 -20.61 -12.00 2.64
CA THR A 742 -20.15 -11.37 3.87
C THR A 742 -20.59 -9.92 3.92
N ALA A 743 -21.21 -9.51 5.02
CA ALA A 743 -21.54 -8.12 5.30
C ALA A 743 -20.60 -7.56 6.36
N TYR A 744 -20.16 -6.32 6.17
CA TYR A 744 -19.30 -5.58 7.10
C TYR A 744 -20.00 -4.30 7.56
N VAL A 745 -19.89 -4.03 8.85
CA VAL A 745 -20.25 -2.75 9.49
C VAL A 745 -18.97 -2.20 10.10
N GLU A 746 -18.51 -1.05 9.63
CA GLU A 746 -17.23 -0.49 10.01
C GLU A 746 -17.42 0.91 10.60
N VAL A 747 -16.69 1.24 11.65
CA VAL A 747 -16.61 2.58 12.23
C VAL A 747 -15.18 3.06 12.12
N PHE A 748 -14.97 4.04 11.27
CA PHE A 748 -13.68 4.69 11.09
C PHE A 748 -13.51 5.81 12.11
N ASN A 749 -12.25 5.99 12.57
CA ASN A 749 -11.88 6.97 13.56
C ASN A 749 -12.80 6.92 14.79
N LEU A 750 -12.87 5.75 15.41
CA LEU A 750 -13.76 5.46 16.55
C LEU A 750 -13.67 6.51 17.66
N LEU A 751 -12.47 7.01 17.93
CA LEU A 751 -12.18 7.98 18.97
C LEU A 751 -12.50 9.43 18.57
N ASN A 752 -12.87 9.67 17.30
CA ASN A 752 -13.16 10.99 16.72
C ASN A 752 -12.03 12.01 16.92
N ILE A 753 -10.80 11.60 16.69
CA ILE A 753 -9.61 12.45 16.83
C ILE A 753 -9.44 13.26 15.55
N ASN A 754 -9.26 14.57 15.68
CA ASN A 754 -8.94 15.47 14.58
C ASN A 754 -7.45 15.34 14.23
N ASN A 755 -7.12 14.45 13.31
CA ASN A 755 -5.76 14.28 12.80
C ASN A 755 -5.43 15.37 11.78
N THR A 756 -4.41 16.17 12.03
CA THR A 756 -3.94 17.20 11.11
C THR A 756 -3.08 16.58 10.01
N VAL A 757 -3.39 16.87 8.75
CA VAL A 757 -2.58 16.44 7.60
C VAL A 757 -1.63 17.50 7.12
N SER A 758 -2.03 18.77 7.21
CA SER A 758 -1.26 19.93 6.75
C SER A 758 -1.78 21.21 7.40
N TYR A 759 -1.11 22.31 7.09
CA TYR A 759 -1.52 23.64 7.52
C TYR A 759 -1.67 24.57 6.31
N LEU A 760 -2.73 25.37 6.31
CA LEU A 760 -2.81 26.56 5.50
C LEU A 760 -2.18 27.71 6.30
N TRP A 761 -1.18 28.35 5.72
CA TRP A 761 -0.49 29.46 6.35
C TRP A 761 -1.08 30.79 5.87
N LEU A 762 -1.54 31.60 6.82
CA LEU A 762 -2.05 32.96 6.60
C LEU A 762 -1.15 33.96 7.33
N LYS A 763 -1.09 35.19 6.83
CA LYS A 763 -0.32 36.28 7.44
C LYS A 763 -1.25 37.42 7.82
N ASP A 764 -0.97 38.08 8.93
CA ASP A 764 -1.59 39.36 9.24
C ASP A 764 -0.73 40.54 8.72
N ALA A 765 -1.21 41.75 8.92
CA ALA A 765 -0.57 42.97 8.49
C ALA A 765 0.81 43.23 9.15
N ASP A 766 1.07 42.61 10.33
CA ASP A 766 2.35 42.66 11.00
C ASP A 766 3.29 41.52 10.57
N ASN A 767 2.93 40.82 9.49
CA ASN A 767 3.68 39.69 8.93
C ASN A 767 3.75 38.46 9.88
N VAL A 768 2.89 38.40 10.90
CA VAL A 768 2.76 37.24 11.77
C VAL A 768 2.05 36.12 11.05
N GLN A 769 2.62 34.91 11.09
CA GLN A 769 2.06 33.74 10.42
C GLN A 769 1.15 32.95 11.35
N TYR A 770 0.02 32.52 10.81
CA TYR A 770 -0.96 31.68 11.47
C TYR A 770 -1.12 30.36 10.71
N ALA A 771 -0.92 29.23 11.41
CA ALA A 771 -1.06 27.88 10.87
C ALA A 771 -2.50 27.38 11.06
N VAL A 772 -3.28 27.37 10.03
CA VAL A 772 -4.68 26.88 10.05
C VAL A 772 -4.71 25.40 9.69
N PRO A 773 -5.07 24.48 10.61
CA PRO A 773 -4.97 23.06 10.39
C PRO A 773 -6.01 22.55 9.38
N ASN A 774 -5.59 21.67 8.49
CA ASN A 774 -6.44 20.83 7.68
C ASN A 774 -6.53 19.46 8.33
N TYR A 775 -7.76 19.00 8.61
CA TYR A 775 -7.98 17.73 9.29
C TYR A 775 -8.32 16.61 8.34
N LEU A 776 -7.95 15.39 8.70
CA LEU A 776 -8.36 14.16 8.06
C LEU A 776 -9.78 13.74 8.47
N THR A 777 -10.17 12.52 8.17
CA THR A 777 -11.53 12.00 8.35
C THR A 777 -11.95 11.98 9.82
N SER A 778 -13.07 12.62 10.17
CA SER A 778 -13.76 12.44 11.45
C SER A 778 -14.39 11.04 11.56
N ARG A 779 -15.10 10.76 12.68
CA ARG A 779 -15.77 9.47 12.85
C ARG A 779 -16.82 9.23 11.78
N ARG A 780 -16.75 8.08 11.10
CA ARG A 780 -17.66 7.69 10.02
C ARG A 780 -18.10 6.24 10.14
N LEU A 781 -19.33 5.97 9.74
CA LEU A 781 -19.88 4.64 9.59
C LEU A 781 -19.81 4.22 8.14
N ASN A 782 -19.36 2.99 7.90
CA ASN A 782 -19.36 2.35 6.59
C ASN A 782 -20.10 1.02 6.61
N LEU A 783 -20.77 0.71 5.50
CA LEU A 783 -21.40 -0.57 5.24
C LEU A 783 -20.81 -1.14 3.96
N LYS A 784 -20.40 -2.41 3.98
CA LYS A 784 -19.82 -3.10 2.82
C LYS A 784 -20.39 -4.51 2.71
N LEU A 785 -20.74 -4.92 1.51
CA LEU A 785 -21.19 -6.26 1.14
C LEU A 785 -20.17 -6.86 0.17
N VAL A 786 -19.77 -8.09 0.43
CA VAL A 786 -18.87 -8.87 -0.43
C VAL A 786 -19.59 -10.15 -0.84
N LEU A 787 -19.82 -10.30 -2.14
CA LEU A 787 -20.51 -11.44 -2.73
C LEU A 787 -19.55 -12.17 -3.68
N LYS A 788 -19.31 -13.44 -3.44
CA LYS A 788 -18.56 -14.31 -4.35
C LYS A 788 -19.52 -15.26 -5.05
N PHE A 789 -19.56 -15.21 -6.37
CA PHE A 789 -20.44 -16.05 -7.17
C PHE A 789 -19.97 -17.50 -7.17
N LYS A 790 -20.92 -18.44 -7.24
CA LYS A 790 -20.59 -19.84 -7.49
C LYS A 790 -20.09 -20.03 -8.92
N ASN A 791 -19.16 -20.95 -9.10
CA ASN A 791 -18.76 -21.36 -10.42
C ASN A 791 -19.98 -21.96 -11.13
N SER A 792 -20.33 -21.44 -12.28
CA SER A 792 -21.20 -22.19 -13.21
C SER A 792 -20.40 -23.41 -13.69
N LYS A 793 -20.89 -24.59 -13.40
CA LYS A 793 -20.31 -25.83 -13.90
C LYS A 793 -20.38 -25.87 -15.42
#